data_8be4741453f030acb8e6cdfc5ab977e1
#
_entry.id   8be4741453f030acb8e6cdfc5ab977e1
#
_cell.length_a   1.000
_cell.length_b   1.000
_cell.length_c   1.000
_cell.angle_alpha   90.00
_cell.angle_beta   90.00
_cell.angle_gamma   90.00
#
_symmetry.space_group_name_H-M   'P 1'
#
loop_
_entity.id
_entity.type
_entity.pdbx_description
1 polymer ?
#
loop_
_entity_poly.entity_id
_entity_poly.type
_entity_poly.pdbx_seq_one_letter_code
_entity_poly.pdbx_strand_id
1 'polypeptide(L)'
;MNHMPAEWLIRLSAAILLSAVPCAAQPRAAAELGPAAIVPLFDRKTVREPDTTIQTSDAVITRIADRVRDRHAREPGAYDHFLSWYWEERTVTIELVDRVLKGGGGVVINITSLAPLNKPDFRCFFRGINTPGEYHHNVATREVAPLRYSTTITFNNLTGRPLAVGDRMEFEFSPFLVAPRVGRKNYYGTAMLYVVGRGIVPWHGVGERLQSEPLPESAWLGGRTTLPYQYSKEPTERFKQMAGNMAPASAQKFMLGRRLHHTDFGTGAHSDQPNPTFSAQADKLGPRFVARSCIACHVNNGRALAPQIGSPMYQTVVKVAADADGTPHPKLGTALQPQATTERPEAIATISDYQTIRGTFADGTPYTLRKPRYSFHGVVPKHFSVRLTPQLVGLGLLESISESTIIAGADPSDTNNDGISGRIRTVTDPETDQLRLGRFGYKAGQARVGHQIAAAFNSDMGVLSELYSRPDGERESGSVEIQAAQLDQLNRYLSTLGISARRNLDDPHVRRGEQLFAASGCAKCHTPKMTTGGFHPLAELRNQSIQPYTDLLLHDMGAGLADNLGEGSATGAEWRTSPLWSIGLTRGVSGGEAYLHDGRARSLSEAILWHGGEGNAARDAFRKLSHDDRESLIAFLQSL
;
A
#
# COMPACT_ATOMS: atom_id res chain seq x y z
N MET A 1 -70.21 36.14 53.28
CA MET A 1 -69.82 37.19 54.25
C MET A 1 -68.37 37.47 54.00
N ASN A 2 -68.12 38.66 53.39
CA ASN A 2 -67.14 39.66 53.75
C ASN A 2 -65.63 39.21 53.73
N HIS A 3 -64.68 39.84 53.16
CA HIS A 3 -64.46 41.06 52.39
C HIS A 3 -63.08 40.99 51.76
N MET A 4 -62.92 41.50 50.54
CA MET A 4 -61.66 41.98 49.99
C MET A 4 -61.17 43.22 50.74
N PRO A 5 -59.88 43.71 50.59
CA PRO A 5 -59.33 44.29 49.36
C PRO A 5 -57.80 43.97 49.17
N ALA A 6 -57.28 43.85 47.97
CA ALA A 6 -56.76 44.76 46.95
C ALA A 6 -55.36 45.40 47.20
N GLU A 7 -54.55 45.29 46.14
CA GLU A 7 -53.34 46.06 45.74
C GLU A 7 -52.01 45.63 46.34
N TRP A 8 -50.96 45.36 45.56
CA TRP A 8 -50.32 46.15 44.51
C TRP A 8 -49.48 45.30 43.53
N LEU A 9 -49.53 45.71 42.26
CA LEU A 9 -48.72 45.23 41.13
C LEU A 9 -47.23 45.57 41.30
N ILE A 10 -46.32 44.62 41.07
CA ILE A 10 -45.03 44.89 40.47
C ILE A 10 -44.79 43.86 39.38
N ARG A 11 -44.82 44.33 38.14
CA ARG A 11 -44.41 43.60 36.95
C ARG A 11 -42.89 43.43 36.98
N LEU A 12 -42.39 42.19 37.05
CA LEU A 12 -41.03 41.86 36.60
C LEU A 12 -41.19 41.02 35.31
N SER A 13 -40.95 41.68 34.18
CA SER A 13 -40.75 41.04 32.89
C SER A 13 -39.39 40.34 32.92
N ALA A 14 -39.36 39.02 33.09
CA ALA A 14 -38.18 38.22 32.84
C ALA A 14 -38.07 38.04 31.33
N ALA A 15 -37.21 38.81 30.69
CA ALA A 15 -36.77 38.57 29.32
C ALA A 15 -35.95 37.26 29.31
N ILE A 16 -36.53 36.19 28.76
CA ILE A 16 -35.78 34.99 28.38
C ILE A 16 -34.91 35.38 27.19
N LEU A 17 -33.63 35.66 27.47
CA LEU A 17 -32.60 35.68 26.45
C LEU A 17 -32.40 34.25 25.96
N LEU A 18 -33.05 33.89 24.86
CA LEU A 18 -32.62 32.78 24.01
C LEU A 18 -31.23 33.14 23.49
N SER A 19 -30.19 32.64 24.16
CA SER A 19 -28.85 32.60 23.59
C SER A 19 -28.92 31.65 22.39
N ALA A 20 -28.96 32.21 21.20
CA ALA A 20 -28.70 31.54 19.97
C ALA A 20 -27.31 30.90 20.06
N VAL A 21 -27.24 29.60 20.18
CA VAL A 21 -26.02 28.83 19.96
C VAL A 21 -25.62 29.11 18.51
N PRO A 22 -24.43 29.65 18.24
CA PRO A 22 -24.01 29.85 16.86
C PRO A 22 -23.86 28.49 16.19
N CYS A 23 -24.72 28.27 15.20
CA CYS A 23 -24.65 27.20 14.24
C CYS A 23 -23.25 27.20 13.60
N ALA A 24 -22.65 26.01 13.58
CA ALA A 24 -21.56 25.55 12.74
C ALA A 24 -20.60 26.66 12.24
N ALA A 25 -19.42 26.69 12.82
CA ALA A 25 -18.28 27.33 12.21
C ALA A 25 -18.12 26.83 10.78
N GLN A 26 -18.33 27.72 9.81
CA GLN A 26 -17.84 27.50 8.45
C GLN A 26 -16.35 27.11 8.55
N PRO A 27 -15.86 26.12 7.78
CA PRO A 27 -14.43 25.91 7.69
C PRO A 27 -13.84 27.25 7.20
N ARG A 28 -13.11 27.92 8.07
CA ARG A 28 -12.22 28.99 7.66
C ARG A 28 -11.37 28.41 6.56
N ALA A 29 -11.31 29.08 5.41
CA ALA A 29 -10.25 28.87 4.43
C ALA A 29 -8.96 28.72 5.24
N ALA A 30 -8.32 27.54 5.17
CA ALA A 30 -7.10 27.27 5.90
C ALA A 30 -6.08 28.28 5.37
N ALA A 31 -5.87 29.37 6.13
CA ALA A 31 -4.68 30.18 5.94
C ALA A 31 -3.53 29.17 5.96
N GLU A 32 -2.64 29.17 4.96
CA GLU A 32 -1.50 28.30 4.86
C GLU A 32 -0.69 28.41 6.16
N LEU A 33 -0.99 27.50 7.10
CA LEU A 33 -0.17 27.35 8.29
C LEU A 33 1.16 26.81 7.81
N GLY A 34 2.23 27.57 8.07
CA GLY A 34 3.56 27.19 7.62
C GLY A 34 3.97 25.79 8.11
N PRO A 35 5.00 25.19 7.50
CA PRO A 35 5.47 23.82 7.81
C PRO A 35 5.70 23.54 9.30
N ALA A 36 5.96 24.56 10.10
CA ALA A 36 6.18 24.45 11.54
C ALA A 36 4.94 24.00 12.36
N ALA A 37 3.73 24.07 11.79
CA ALA A 37 2.50 23.64 12.46
C ALA A 37 2.19 22.14 12.26
N ILE A 38 2.91 21.46 11.37
CA ILE A 38 2.68 20.04 11.06
C ILE A 38 3.26 19.18 12.18
N VAL A 39 2.39 18.37 12.79
CA VAL A 39 2.80 17.41 13.82
C VAL A 39 3.22 16.10 13.13
N PRO A 40 4.42 15.57 13.38
CA PRO A 40 4.86 14.30 12.82
C PRO A 40 3.93 13.14 13.19
N LEU A 41 3.70 12.20 12.25
CA LEU A 41 2.89 10.99 12.50
C LEU A 41 3.51 10.13 13.60
N PHE A 42 4.83 9.98 13.56
CA PHE A 42 5.59 9.12 14.45
C PHE A 42 6.81 9.85 15.00
N ASP A 43 7.03 9.74 16.30
CA ASP A 43 8.13 10.37 17.02
C ASP A 43 8.73 9.40 18.05
N ARG A 44 9.63 9.91 18.92
CA ARG A 44 10.26 9.10 19.99
C ARG A 44 9.29 8.55 21.02
N LYS A 45 8.08 9.12 21.12
CA LYS A 45 7.04 8.68 22.07
C LYS A 45 6.12 7.62 21.46
N THR A 46 6.19 7.41 20.16
CA THR A 46 5.38 6.39 19.47
C THR A 46 5.72 5.00 20.02
N VAL A 47 4.70 4.26 20.44
CA VAL A 47 4.86 2.86 20.85
C VAL A 47 5.26 2.02 19.63
N ARG A 48 6.36 1.28 19.76
CA ARG A 48 6.96 0.54 18.64
C ARG A 48 7.16 -0.92 18.98
N GLU A 49 6.97 -1.76 17.99
CA GLU A 49 7.41 -3.15 18.08
C GLU A 49 8.94 -3.24 18.07
N PRO A 50 9.54 -4.31 18.64
CA PRO A 50 10.98 -4.53 18.58
C PRO A 50 11.49 -4.57 17.14
N ASP A 51 12.69 -4.05 16.88
CA ASP A 51 13.31 -4.13 15.55
C ASP A 51 13.55 -5.58 15.13
N THR A 52 13.35 -5.87 13.85
CA THR A 52 13.55 -7.22 13.31
C THR A 52 15.03 -7.62 13.27
N THR A 53 15.92 -6.66 13.20
CA THR A 53 17.38 -6.92 13.26
C THR A 53 18.01 -5.90 14.19
N ILE A 54 18.72 -6.39 15.21
CA ILE A 54 19.49 -5.57 16.17
C ILE A 54 20.93 -6.05 16.22
N GLN A 55 21.85 -5.11 16.44
CA GLN A 55 23.23 -5.42 16.75
C GLN A 55 23.49 -5.20 18.25
N THR A 56 24.03 -6.23 18.89
CA THR A 56 24.48 -6.18 20.28
C THR A 56 26.02 -6.16 20.32
N SER A 57 26.57 -6.15 21.53
CA SER A 57 28.04 -6.26 21.71
C SER A 57 28.60 -7.59 21.19
N ASP A 58 27.80 -8.66 21.23
CA ASP A 58 28.24 -10.05 21.02
C ASP A 58 27.57 -10.75 19.83
N ALA A 59 26.52 -10.17 19.23
CA ALA A 59 25.78 -10.79 18.13
C ALA A 59 25.06 -9.79 17.22
N VAL A 60 24.72 -10.27 16.03
CA VAL A 60 23.63 -9.74 15.19
C VAL A 60 22.41 -10.64 15.38
N ILE A 61 21.33 -10.12 15.91
CA ILE A 61 20.11 -10.87 16.18
C ILE A 61 19.04 -10.47 15.17
N THR A 62 18.55 -11.45 14.41
CA THR A 62 17.45 -11.25 13.43
C THR A 62 16.24 -12.06 13.85
N ARG A 63 15.08 -11.38 14.03
CA ARG A 63 13.79 -11.99 14.39
C ARG A 63 12.80 -11.76 13.29
N ILE A 64 12.30 -12.83 12.70
CA ILE A 64 11.33 -12.81 11.62
C ILE A 64 10.23 -13.84 11.87
N ALA A 65 9.08 -13.65 11.22
CA ALA A 65 8.09 -14.69 11.08
C ALA A 65 8.39 -15.55 9.86
N ASP A 66 8.00 -16.81 9.89
CA ASP A 66 7.79 -17.54 8.65
C ASP A 66 6.66 -16.88 7.88
N ARG A 67 6.72 -16.86 6.57
CA ARG A 67 5.82 -16.10 5.70
C ARG A 67 5.27 -16.95 4.56
N VAL A 68 4.20 -16.49 3.93
CA VAL A 68 3.66 -17.13 2.72
C VAL A 68 4.70 -17.17 1.63
N ARG A 69 4.84 -18.31 0.97
CA ARG A 69 5.80 -18.46 -0.11
C ARG A 69 5.15 -18.99 -1.38
N ASP A 70 5.77 -18.64 -2.47
CA ASP A 70 5.36 -19.00 -3.81
C ASP A 70 5.58 -20.48 -4.16
N ARG A 71 6.53 -21.16 -3.50
CA ARG A 71 6.84 -22.57 -3.81
C ARG A 71 5.60 -23.46 -3.73
N HIS A 72 4.76 -23.23 -2.73
CA HIS A 72 3.52 -24.00 -2.57
C HIS A 72 2.38 -23.46 -3.44
N ALA A 73 2.37 -22.20 -3.80
CA ALA A 73 1.44 -21.64 -4.77
C ALA A 73 1.60 -22.27 -6.18
N ARG A 74 2.76 -22.85 -6.47
CA ARG A 74 3.03 -23.54 -7.74
C ARG A 74 2.47 -24.96 -7.79
N GLU A 75 2.17 -25.55 -6.63
CA GLU A 75 1.64 -26.91 -6.56
C GLU A 75 0.12 -26.86 -6.75
N PRO A 76 -0.46 -27.56 -7.74
CA PRO A 76 -1.90 -27.59 -7.93
C PRO A 76 -2.62 -28.00 -6.64
N GLY A 77 -3.61 -27.23 -6.22
CA GLY A 77 -4.38 -27.47 -5.00
C GLY A 77 -3.68 -27.10 -3.69
N ALA A 78 -2.51 -26.46 -3.72
CA ALA A 78 -1.75 -26.07 -2.52
C ALA A 78 -2.07 -24.62 -2.07
N TYR A 79 -3.35 -24.30 -1.90
CA TYR A 79 -3.81 -22.95 -1.52
C TYR A 79 -4.01 -22.77 -0.02
N ASP A 80 -3.65 -23.75 0.81
CA ASP A 80 -3.86 -23.71 2.27
C ASP A 80 -3.20 -22.49 2.92
N HIS A 81 -2.08 -22.03 2.39
CA HIS A 81 -1.35 -20.86 2.90
C HIS A 81 -2.10 -19.53 2.72
N PHE A 82 -3.16 -19.49 1.91
CA PHE A 82 -4.05 -18.33 1.80
C PHE A 82 -5.19 -18.37 2.83
N LEU A 83 -5.36 -19.47 3.54
CA LEU A 83 -6.36 -19.59 4.58
C LEU A 83 -5.86 -18.90 5.85
N SER A 84 -6.68 -18.02 6.43
CA SER A 84 -6.29 -17.25 7.61
C SER A 84 -5.94 -18.10 8.83
N TRP A 85 -6.65 -19.22 9.04
CA TRP A 85 -6.37 -20.16 10.15
C TRP A 85 -5.11 -21.00 9.94
N TYR A 86 -4.58 -21.10 8.72
CA TYR A 86 -3.28 -21.72 8.47
C TYR A 86 -2.21 -21.09 9.38
N TRP A 87 -2.20 -19.77 9.49
CA TRP A 87 -1.22 -19.02 10.25
C TRP A 87 -1.46 -19.07 11.77
N GLU A 88 -2.68 -19.30 12.21
CA GLU A 88 -3.00 -19.48 13.65
C GLU A 88 -2.23 -20.65 14.27
N GLU A 89 -1.92 -21.67 13.49
CA GLU A 89 -1.20 -22.86 13.95
C GLU A 89 0.25 -22.90 13.49
N ARG A 90 0.57 -22.30 12.34
CA ARG A 90 1.86 -22.41 11.64
C ARG A 90 2.74 -21.19 11.74
N THR A 91 2.26 -20.11 12.31
CA THR A 91 3.12 -18.96 12.56
C THR A 91 4.22 -19.34 13.52
N VAL A 92 5.46 -19.21 13.08
CA VAL A 92 6.64 -19.41 13.91
C VAL A 92 7.48 -18.14 13.93
N THR A 93 8.10 -17.86 15.06
CA THR A 93 9.16 -16.89 15.18
C THR A 93 10.49 -17.60 14.98
N ILE A 94 11.27 -17.13 14.01
CA ILE A 94 12.63 -17.59 13.77
C ILE A 94 13.57 -16.48 14.24
N GLU A 95 14.40 -16.80 15.24
CA GLU A 95 15.43 -15.91 15.76
C GLU A 95 16.80 -16.48 15.39
N LEU A 96 17.58 -15.73 14.61
CA LEU A 96 18.95 -16.05 14.27
C LEU A 96 19.89 -15.18 15.12
N VAL A 97 20.69 -15.83 15.98
CA VAL A 97 21.68 -15.17 16.83
C VAL A 97 23.06 -15.45 16.25
N ASP A 98 23.54 -14.50 15.46
CA ASP A 98 24.80 -14.59 14.71
C ASP A 98 25.93 -13.95 15.51
N ARG A 99 26.87 -14.76 15.98
CA ARG A 99 28.05 -14.32 16.71
C ARG A 99 29.32 -14.24 15.85
N VAL A 100 29.24 -14.69 14.59
CA VAL A 100 30.42 -14.76 13.71
C VAL A 100 31.06 -13.40 13.51
N LEU A 101 30.27 -12.36 13.27
CA LEU A 101 30.77 -10.97 13.12
C LEU A 101 31.51 -10.47 14.37
N LYS A 102 31.24 -11.04 15.54
CA LYS A 102 31.83 -10.66 16.83
C LYS A 102 32.89 -11.67 17.32
N GLY A 103 33.39 -12.52 16.44
CA GLY A 103 34.43 -13.52 16.74
C GLY A 103 33.93 -14.82 17.34
N GLY A 104 32.62 -15.04 17.39
CA GLY A 104 32.01 -16.29 17.86
C GLY A 104 31.95 -17.38 16.80
N GLY A 105 31.63 -18.61 17.21
CA GLY A 105 31.77 -19.82 16.40
C GLY A 105 30.59 -20.18 15.48
N GLY A 106 29.51 -19.37 15.38
CA GLY A 106 28.40 -19.76 14.53
C GLY A 106 27.13 -18.95 14.71
N VAL A 107 26.07 -19.44 14.07
CA VAL A 107 24.70 -18.88 14.11
C VAL A 107 23.79 -19.85 14.85
N VAL A 108 23.21 -19.41 15.97
CA VAL A 108 22.19 -20.15 16.71
C VAL A 108 20.82 -19.77 16.15
N ILE A 109 20.01 -20.77 15.81
CA ILE A 109 18.66 -20.59 15.32
C ILE A 109 17.70 -21.07 16.40
N ASN A 110 16.92 -20.14 16.96
CA ASN A 110 15.87 -20.40 17.91
C ASN A 110 14.52 -20.25 17.22
N ILE A 111 13.62 -21.20 17.45
CA ILE A 111 12.30 -21.23 16.85
C ILE A 111 11.28 -21.30 17.97
N THR A 112 10.27 -20.43 17.93
CA THR A 112 9.11 -20.47 18.81
C THR A 112 7.87 -20.69 17.97
N SER A 113 7.10 -21.74 18.26
CA SER A 113 5.85 -22.07 17.56
C SER A 113 4.63 -21.79 18.42
N LEU A 114 3.45 -21.67 17.78
CA LEU A 114 2.16 -21.53 18.46
C LEU A 114 1.49 -22.89 18.74
N ALA A 115 1.92 -23.95 18.04
CA ALA A 115 1.37 -25.29 18.18
C ALA A 115 2.50 -26.33 18.26
N PRO A 116 2.24 -27.53 18.81
CA PRO A 116 3.24 -28.61 18.87
C PRO A 116 3.67 -29.07 17.48
N LEU A 117 4.98 -29.20 17.30
CA LEU A 117 5.60 -29.63 16.05
C LEU A 117 6.13 -31.06 16.19
N ASN A 118 6.04 -31.84 15.10
CA ASN A 118 6.55 -33.18 15.02
C ASN A 118 7.89 -33.19 14.26
N LYS A 119 9.00 -33.26 14.99
CA LYS A 119 10.36 -33.31 14.41
C LYS A 119 10.59 -32.21 13.36
N PRO A 120 10.45 -30.93 13.72
CA PRO A 120 10.62 -29.85 12.76
C PRO A 120 12.05 -29.76 12.24
N ASP A 121 12.17 -29.52 10.94
CA ASP A 121 13.44 -29.44 10.23
C ASP A 121 13.85 -28.02 9.97
N PHE A 122 15.11 -27.68 10.23
CA PHE A 122 15.77 -26.50 9.70
C PHE A 122 16.75 -26.94 8.60
N ARG A 123 16.46 -26.54 7.38
CA ARG A 123 17.27 -26.85 6.20
C ARG A 123 18.13 -25.66 5.84
N CYS A 124 19.40 -25.87 5.66
CA CYS A 124 20.35 -24.83 5.28
C CYS A 124 21.16 -25.28 4.06
N PHE A 125 21.16 -24.46 3.02
CA PHE A 125 21.84 -24.72 1.76
C PHE A 125 22.85 -23.60 1.53
N PHE A 126 24.12 -23.94 1.40
CA PHE A 126 25.19 -22.94 1.20
C PHE A 126 25.37 -22.56 -0.27
N ARG A 127 24.85 -23.36 -1.19
CA ARG A 127 24.83 -23.02 -2.61
C ARG A 127 23.44 -22.67 -3.10
N GLY A 128 22.46 -23.50 -2.77
CA GLY A 128 21.07 -23.28 -3.10
C GLY A 128 20.25 -24.56 -2.98
N ILE A 129 18.94 -24.40 -2.78
CA ILE A 129 17.99 -25.50 -2.59
C ILE A 129 17.91 -26.43 -3.82
N ASN A 130 18.31 -25.95 -4.99
CA ASN A 130 18.34 -26.75 -6.22
C ASN A 130 19.58 -27.65 -6.32
N THR A 131 20.45 -27.61 -5.34
CA THR A 131 21.64 -28.46 -5.24
C THR A 131 21.62 -29.30 -3.96
N PRO A 132 20.72 -30.30 -3.85
CA PRO A 132 20.50 -31.03 -2.60
C PRO A 132 21.71 -31.79 -2.07
N GLY A 133 22.68 -32.13 -2.93
CA GLY A 133 23.95 -32.77 -2.53
C GLY A 133 24.84 -31.85 -1.66
N GLU A 134 24.50 -30.59 -1.54
CA GLU A 134 25.27 -29.58 -0.77
C GLU A 134 24.51 -29.16 0.51
N TYR A 135 23.60 -29.99 0.99
CA TYR A 135 22.93 -29.79 2.26
C TYR A 135 23.96 -29.70 3.37
N HIS A 136 23.79 -28.68 4.20
CA HIS A 136 24.53 -28.62 5.43
C HIS A 136 23.74 -29.20 6.58
N HIS A 137 22.53 -28.71 6.81
CA HIS A 137 21.62 -29.24 7.81
C HIS A 137 20.27 -29.60 7.18
N ASN A 138 19.91 -30.85 7.33
CA ASN A 138 18.58 -31.37 7.03
C ASN A 138 18.17 -32.27 8.18
N VAL A 139 18.23 -31.75 9.40
CA VAL A 139 17.99 -32.47 10.64
C VAL A 139 16.91 -31.81 11.45
N ALA A 140 16.22 -32.60 12.27
CA ALA A 140 15.27 -32.10 13.25
C ALA A 140 15.96 -31.16 14.23
N THR A 141 15.32 -30.03 14.52
CA THR A 141 15.76 -29.16 15.60
C THR A 141 15.53 -29.82 16.95
N ARG A 142 16.38 -29.51 17.92
CA ARG A 142 16.20 -30.01 19.30
C ARG A 142 15.13 -29.19 20.02
N GLU A 143 14.13 -29.83 20.60
CA GLU A 143 13.22 -29.19 21.53
C GLU A 143 13.96 -28.87 22.84
N VAL A 144 14.01 -27.59 23.19
CA VAL A 144 14.72 -27.09 24.38
C VAL A 144 13.75 -26.69 25.50
N ALA A 145 12.49 -26.43 25.17
CA ALA A 145 11.37 -26.22 26.07
C ALA A 145 10.06 -26.43 25.26
N PRO A 146 8.89 -26.55 25.88
CA PRO A 146 7.63 -26.67 25.18
C PRO A 146 7.45 -25.56 24.12
N LEU A 147 7.17 -25.95 22.87
CA LEU A 147 7.02 -25.06 21.70
C LEU A 147 8.28 -24.25 21.33
N ARG A 148 9.44 -24.62 21.87
CA ARG A 148 10.73 -23.96 21.60
C ARG A 148 11.74 -24.96 21.11
N TYR A 149 12.30 -24.67 19.94
CA TYR A 149 13.26 -25.54 19.26
C TYR A 149 14.53 -24.75 18.95
N SER A 150 15.67 -25.42 18.90
CA SER A 150 16.95 -24.77 18.59
C SER A 150 17.86 -25.67 17.80
N THR A 151 18.68 -25.06 16.95
CA THR A 151 19.83 -25.68 16.28
C THR A 151 20.95 -24.66 16.13
N THR A 152 22.15 -25.13 15.79
CA THR A 152 23.31 -24.22 15.58
C THR A 152 24.06 -24.64 14.33
N ILE A 153 24.41 -23.65 13.51
CA ILE A 153 25.25 -23.82 12.33
C ILE A 153 26.58 -23.18 12.57
N THR A 154 27.64 -23.95 12.50
CA THR A 154 29.02 -23.52 12.78
C THR A 154 29.97 -23.64 11.60
N PHE A 155 29.56 -24.38 10.57
CA PHE A 155 30.42 -24.82 9.49
C PHE A 155 29.72 -24.64 8.13
N ASN A 156 30.48 -24.23 7.13
CA ASN A 156 30.04 -24.12 5.75
C ASN A 156 30.63 -25.28 4.94
N ASN A 157 29.82 -26.30 4.65
CA ASN A 157 30.30 -27.48 3.93
C ASN A 157 30.55 -27.26 2.45
N LEU A 158 30.08 -26.17 1.85
CA LEU A 158 30.46 -25.85 0.48
C LEU A 158 31.93 -25.44 0.40
N THR A 159 32.40 -24.70 1.40
CA THR A 159 33.78 -24.19 1.44
C THR A 159 34.72 -25.02 2.31
N GLY A 160 34.20 -25.99 3.06
CA GLY A 160 34.99 -26.86 3.94
C GLY A 160 35.63 -26.15 5.15
N ARG A 161 35.03 -25.03 5.63
CA ARG A 161 35.57 -24.23 6.73
C ARG A 161 34.47 -23.77 7.71
N PRO A 162 34.83 -23.30 8.92
CA PRO A 162 33.89 -22.63 9.80
C PRO A 162 33.20 -21.44 9.10
N LEU A 163 32.00 -21.10 9.57
CA LEU A 163 31.27 -19.93 9.08
C LEU A 163 32.13 -18.66 9.16
N ALA A 164 32.05 -17.85 8.12
CA ALA A 164 32.66 -16.54 8.08
C ALA A 164 31.65 -15.46 7.66
N VAL A 165 31.94 -14.21 8.02
CA VAL A 165 31.16 -13.04 7.58
C VAL A 165 31.06 -13.02 6.07
N GLY A 166 29.83 -12.84 5.55
CA GLY A 166 29.53 -12.86 4.13
C GLY A 166 29.10 -14.22 3.58
N ASP A 167 29.23 -15.32 4.37
CA ASP A 167 28.69 -16.62 3.96
C ASP A 167 27.18 -16.53 3.76
N ARG A 168 26.70 -17.19 2.71
CA ARG A 168 25.29 -17.17 2.30
C ARG A 168 24.61 -18.46 2.77
N MET A 169 23.56 -18.32 3.52
CA MET A 169 22.76 -19.42 4.03
C MET A 169 21.33 -19.27 3.50
N GLU A 170 21.01 -19.94 2.39
CA GLU A 170 19.61 -20.14 2.03
C GLU A 170 19.03 -21.15 3.00
N PHE A 171 17.92 -20.82 3.65
CA PHE A 171 17.28 -21.74 4.59
C PHE A 171 15.78 -21.76 4.44
N GLU A 172 15.19 -22.85 4.87
CA GLU A 172 13.76 -22.98 5.13
C GLU A 172 13.54 -23.75 6.43
N PHE A 173 12.48 -23.39 7.14
CA PHE A 173 12.03 -24.13 8.31
C PHE A 173 10.76 -24.89 7.97
N SER A 174 10.68 -26.17 8.36
CA SER A 174 9.53 -27.03 8.08
C SER A 174 8.71 -27.27 9.35
N PRO A 175 7.63 -26.51 9.57
CA PRO A 175 6.77 -26.64 10.76
C PRO A 175 5.78 -27.80 10.56
N PHE A 176 6.22 -29.03 10.82
CA PHE A 176 5.36 -30.22 10.75
C PHE A 176 4.45 -30.26 11.97
N LEU A 177 3.18 -29.97 11.82
CA LEU A 177 2.21 -30.01 12.91
C LEU A 177 1.88 -31.44 13.35
N VAL A 178 1.73 -31.66 14.64
CA VAL A 178 1.27 -32.94 15.22
C VAL A 178 -0.17 -33.21 14.79
N ALA A 179 -1.06 -32.22 14.96
CA ALA A 179 -2.48 -32.35 14.68
C ALA A 179 -3.00 -31.03 14.08
N PRO A 180 -2.85 -30.78 12.77
CA PRO A 180 -3.37 -29.57 12.16
C PRO A 180 -4.90 -29.59 12.18
N ARG A 181 -5.51 -28.45 12.50
CA ARG A 181 -6.96 -28.22 12.40
C ARG A 181 -7.42 -28.31 10.94
N VAL A 182 -6.63 -27.73 10.07
CA VAL A 182 -6.89 -27.64 8.63
C VAL A 182 -5.59 -27.81 7.85
N GLY A 183 -5.68 -28.40 6.66
CA GLY A 183 -4.59 -28.54 5.71
C GLY A 183 -3.65 -29.70 6.01
N ARG A 184 -2.48 -29.67 5.42
CA ARG A 184 -1.50 -30.77 5.44
C ARG A 184 -0.72 -30.78 6.76
N LYS A 185 -0.33 -31.99 7.23
CA LYS A 185 0.57 -32.12 8.39
C LYS A 185 1.94 -31.58 8.07
N ASN A 186 2.42 -31.84 6.88
CA ASN A 186 3.74 -31.50 6.43
C ASN A 186 3.68 -30.28 5.52
N TYR A 187 4.43 -29.24 5.88
CA TYR A 187 4.56 -28.05 5.07
C TYR A 187 5.98 -27.52 5.14
N TYR A 188 6.50 -27.10 4.00
CA TYR A 188 7.80 -26.44 3.95
C TYR A 188 7.61 -24.95 4.24
N GLY A 189 8.49 -24.38 5.04
CA GLY A 189 8.54 -22.97 5.30
C GLY A 189 9.01 -22.17 4.08
N THR A 190 9.04 -20.86 4.24
CA THR A 190 9.55 -19.95 3.22
C THR A 190 11.06 -20.03 3.12
N ALA A 191 11.60 -20.18 1.92
CA ALA A 191 13.02 -20.04 1.70
C ALA A 191 13.42 -18.58 1.85
N MET A 192 14.45 -18.32 2.63
CA MET A 192 15.01 -17.02 2.90
C MET A 192 16.52 -17.07 2.75
N LEU A 193 17.13 -15.95 2.38
CA LEU A 193 18.57 -15.85 2.32
C LEU A 193 19.08 -15.02 3.51
N TYR A 194 19.85 -15.69 4.36
CA TYR A 194 20.61 -15.07 5.43
C TYR A 194 22.07 -14.89 4.99
N VAL A 195 22.60 -13.71 5.20
CA VAL A 195 24.02 -13.42 4.98
C VAL A 195 24.68 -13.20 6.34
N VAL A 196 25.66 -14.03 6.68
CA VAL A 196 26.36 -14.01 7.96
C VAL A 196 26.94 -12.61 8.21
N GLY A 197 26.63 -12.03 9.36
CA GLY A 197 26.99 -10.67 9.74
C GLY A 197 26.06 -9.56 9.21
N ARG A 198 25.12 -9.85 8.31
CA ARG A 198 24.19 -8.87 7.73
C ARG A 198 22.71 -9.10 8.03
N GLY A 199 22.32 -10.35 8.29
CA GLY A 199 20.92 -10.72 8.48
C GLY A 199 20.22 -11.18 7.20
N ILE A 200 18.87 -11.19 7.21
CA ILE A 200 18.04 -11.50 6.04
C ILE A 200 18.16 -10.39 4.99
N VAL A 201 18.32 -10.80 3.75
CA VAL A 201 18.47 -9.87 2.62
C VAL A 201 17.54 -10.24 1.47
N PRO A 202 17.06 -9.27 0.68
CA PRO A 202 16.42 -9.53 -0.60
C PRO A 202 17.35 -10.31 -1.54
N TRP A 203 16.80 -11.31 -2.24
CA TRP A 203 17.59 -12.23 -3.04
C TRP A 203 16.84 -12.68 -4.31
N HIS A 204 17.53 -13.42 -5.19
CA HIS A 204 16.95 -13.87 -6.45
C HIS A 204 15.78 -14.83 -6.32
N GLY A 205 15.63 -15.47 -5.17
CA GLY A 205 14.57 -16.44 -4.93
C GLY A 205 14.93 -17.87 -5.42
N VAL A 206 14.05 -18.82 -5.10
CA VAL A 206 14.14 -20.21 -5.53
C VAL A 206 13.74 -20.27 -7.01
N GLY A 207 14.70 -20.13 -7.89
CA GLY A 207 14.50 -20.21 -9.34
C GLY A 207 15.31 -21.35 -9.96
N GLU A 208 15.64 -21.18 -11.24
CA GLU A 208 16.52 -22.10 -11.97
C GLU A 208 18.00 -21.91 -11.62
N ARG A 209 18.33 -20.90 -10.83
CA ARG A 209 19.71 -20.63 -10.41
C ARG A 209 20.20 -21.71 -9.46
N LEU A 210 21.43 -22.15 -9.69
CA LEU A 210 22.09 -23.12 -8.82
C LEU A 210 22.62 -22.46 -7.53
N GLN A 211 22.86 -21.14 -7.55
CA GLN A 211 23.42 -20.41 -6.40
C GLN A 211 22.42 -19.42 -5.84
N SER A 212 22.33 -19.39 -4.52
CA SER A 212 21.57 -18.38 -3.79
C SER A 212 22.35 -17.07 -3.73
N GLU A 213 21.84 -16.03 -4.37
CA GLU A 213 22.52 -14.74 -4.46
C GLU A 213 21.64 -13.62 -3.95
N PRO A 214 22.19 -12.71 -3.12
CA PRO A 214 21.54 -11.47 -2.79
C PRO A 214 21.25 -10.67 -4.07
N LEU A 215 20.14 -9.96 -4.08
CA LEU A 215 19.92 -8.92 -5.07
C LEU A 215 20.87 -7.76 -4.84
N PRO A 216 21.35 -7.08 -5.89
CA PRO A 216 22.06 -5.81 -5.72
C PRO A 216 21.11 -4.78 -5.10
N GLU A 217 21.63 -3.86 -4.29
CA GLU A 217 20.80 -2.85 -3.60
C GLU A 217 20.03 -1.95 -4.57
N SER A 218 20.51 -1.78 -5.80
CA SER A 218 19.81 -1.10 -6.88
C SER A 218 18.49 -1.80 -7.29
N ALA A 219 18.31 -3.08 -6.94
CA ALA A 219 17.06 -3.82 -7.14
C ALA A 219 16.09 -3.70 -5.95
N TRP A 220 16.50 -3.17 -4.81
CA TRP A 220 15.70 -3.12 -3.59
C TRP A 220 14.74 -1.94 -3.60
N LEU A 221 13.68 -2.00 -4.42
CA LEU A 221 12.71 -0.89 -4.51
C LEU A 221 12.05 -0.59 -3.16
N GLY A 222 11.78 -1.59 -2.34
CA GLY A 222 11.20 -1.47 -1.00
C GLY A 222 12.21 -1.65 0.14
N GLY A 223 13.51 -1.48 -0.09
CA GLY A 223 14.52 -1.80 0.90
C GLY A 223 14.45 -3.30 1.27
N ARG A 224 14.51 -3.63 2.56
CA ARG A 224 14.45 -5.03 3.03
C ARG A 224 13.05 -5.66 2.89
N THR A 225 12.00 -4.88 2.63
CA THR A 225 10.66 -5.43 2.34
C THR A 225 10.57 -6.03 0.94
N THR A 226 11.59 -5.83 0.10
CA THR A 226 11.63 -6.27 -1.29
C THR A 226 11.49 -7.78 -1.42
N LEU A 227 10.63 -8.20 -2.35
CA LEU A 227 10.37 -9.60 -2.68
C LEU A 227 11.40 -10.13 -3.68
N PRO A 228 11.71 -11.44 -3.65
CA PRO A 228 12.49 -12.10 -4.68
C PRO A 228 11.85 -11.98 -6.07
N TYR A 229 12.66 -12.05 -7.14
CA TYR A 229 12.17 -11.99 -8.52
C TYR A 229 11.11 -13.04 -8.82
N GLN A 230 11.38 -14.27 -8.40
CA GLN A 230 10.51 -15.41 -8.65
C GLN A 230 9.76 -15.82 -7.39
N TYR A 231 9.19 -14.84 -6.73
CA TYR A 231 8.43 -15.14 -5.52
C TYR A 231 7.14 -15.90 -5.84
N SER A 232 6.46 -15.52 -6.92
CA SER A 232 5.33 -16.27 -7.48
C SER A 232 5.42 -16.31 -9.01
N LYS A 233 5.16 -17.45 -9.61
CA LYS A 233 5.03 -17.57 -11.07
C LYS A 233 3.72 -17.01 -11.57
N GLU A 234 2.71 -16.90 -10.70
CA GLU A 234 1.42 -16.33 -11.03
C GLU A 234 1.46 -14.81 -10.84
N PRO A 235 1.39 -14.01 -11.92
CA PRO A 235 1.49 -12.56 -11.82
C PRO A 235 0.48 -11.95 -10.86
N THR A 236 -0.73 -12.51 -10.80
CA THR A 236 -1.85 -12.06 -9.96
C THR A 236 -1.58 -12.17 -8.46
N GLU A 237 -0.61 -13.01 -8.03
CA GLU A 237 -0.29 -13.22 -6.63
C GLU A 237 0.84 -12.30 -6.12
N ARG A 238 1.55 -11.61 -6.99
CA ARG A 238 2.73 -10.82 -6.62
C ARG A 238 2.45 -9.72 -5.62
N PHE A 239 1.35 -9.02 -5.77
CA PHE A 239 1.00 -7.90 -4.89
C PHE A 239 0.26 -8.32 -3.62
N LYS A 240 0.05 -9.61 -3.41
CA LYS A 240 -0.59 -10.17 -2.23
C LYS A 240 0.41 -10.75 -1.22
N GLN A 241 1.72 -10.62 -1.47
CA GLN A 241 2.78 -11.25 -0.69
C GLN A 241 3.22 -10.40 0.49
N MET A 242 3.57 -11.06 1.60
CA MET A 242 4.17 -10.41 2.78
C MET A 242 5.55 -9.84 2.46
N ALA A 243 5.92 -8.77 3.13
CA ALA A 243 7.26 -8.19 3.09
C ALA A 243 8.37 -9.21 3.35
N GLY A 244 9.54 -9.03 2.71
CA GLY A 244 10.68 -9.93 2.84
C GLY A 244 11.24 -10.07 4.26
N ASN A 245 11.05 -9.05 5.09
CA ASN A 245 11.51 -8.94 6.48
C ASN A 245 10.35 -8.95 7.50
N MET A 246 9.28 -9.71 7.26
CA MET A 246 8.07 -9.74 8.09
C MET A 246 8.40 -10.00 9.57
N ALA A 247 7.96 -9.09 10.45
CA ALA A 247 8.09 -9.24 11.89
C ALA A 247 7.10 -10.29 12.44
N PRO A 248 7.46 -11.02 13.53
CA PRO A 248 6.59 -12.03 14.12
C PRO A 248 5.22 -11.49 14.54
N ALA A 249 5.15 -10.27 15.04
CA ALA A 249 3.91 -9.64 15.48
C ALA A 249 2.94 -9.30 14.32
N SER A 250 3.43 -9.24 13.09
CA SER A 250 2.64 -8.84 11.92
C SER A 250 2.02 -10.01 11.16
N ALA A 251 2.64 -11.20 11.18
CA ALA A 251 2.26 -12.29 10.28
C ALA A 251 0.79 -12.73 10.38
N GLN A 252 0.31 -13.03 11.59
CA GLN A 252 -1.08 -13.44 11.80
C GLN A 252 -2.07 -12.31 11.47
N LYS A 253 -1.75 -11.08 11.87
CA LYS A 253 -2.59 -9.91 11.58
C LYS A 253 -2.64 -9.61 10.08
N PHE A 254 -1.53 -9.83 9.36
CA PHE A 254 -1.51 -9.74 7.90
C PHE A 254 -2.55 -10.67 7.26
N MET A 255 -2.59 -11.95 7.68
CA MET A 255 -3.55 -12.91 7.12
C MET A 255 -5.00 -12.59 7.48
N LEU A 256 -5.25 -12.08 8.68
CA LEU A 256 -6.59 -11.63 9.08
C LEU A 256 -7.03 -10.39 8.29
N GLY A 257 -6.11 -9.45 8.06
CA GLY A 257 -6.35 -8.28 7.22
C GLY A 257 -6.59 -8.67 5.76
N ARG A 258 -5.81 -9.63 5.22
CA ARG A 258 -6.04 -10.18 3.90
C ARG A 258 -7.44 -10.78 3.78
N ARG A 259 -7.89 -11.54 4.77
CA ARG A 259 -9.26 -12.07 4.82
C ARG A 259 -10.29 -10.97 4.68
N LEU A 260 -10.17 -9.88 5.47
CA LEU A 260 -11.11 -8.76 5.41
C LEU A 260 -11.09 -8.07 4.04
N HIS A 261 -9.91 -7.85 3.47
CA HIS A 261 -9.74 -7.21 2.17
C HIS A 261 -10.40 -7.99 1.02
N HIS A 262 -10.39 -9.33 1.10
CA HIS A 262 -10.88 -10.22 0.07
C HIS A 262 -12.34 -10.68 0.29
N THR A 263 -12.98 -10.29 1.39
CA THR A 263 -14.36 -10.69 1.71
C THR A 263 -15.37 -9.72 1.12
N ASP A 264 -16.44 -10.25 0.53
CA ASP A 264 -17.66 -9.53 0.14
C ASP A 264 -18.47 -9.23 1.41
N PHE A 265 -18.65 -7.96 1.73
CA PHE A 265 -19.35 -7.51 2.93
C PHE A 265 -20.88 -7.62 2.84
N GLY A 266 -21.41 -8.00 1.68
CA GLY A 266 -22.84 -8.35 1.55
C GLY A 266 -23.13 -9.82 1.81
N THR A 267 -22.19 -10.73 1.41
CA THR A 267 -22.44 -12.18 1.49
C THR A 267 -21.50 -12.92 2.44
N GLY A 268 -20.41 -12.29 2.87
CA GLY A 268 -19.35 -12.94 3.63
C GLY A 268 -18.46 -13.88 2.80
N ALA A 269 -18.68 -13.99 1.49
CA ALA A 269 -17.89 -14.85 0.61
C ALA A 269 -16.51 -14.28 0.38
N HIS A 270 -15.49 -15.15 0.37
CA HIS A 270 -14.10 -14.78 0.12
C HIS A 270 -13.74 -14.98 -1.36
N SER A 271 -12.96 -14.06 -1.94
CA SER A 271 -12.57 -14.15 -3.36
C SER A 271 -11.63 -15.31 -3.68
N ASP A 272 -10.78 -15.72 -2.73
CA ASP A 272 -9.86 -16.84 -2.91
C ASP A 272 -10.47 -18.12 -2.35
N GLN A 273 -10.61 -19.13 -3.21
CA GLN A 273 -11.03 -20.46 -2.80
C GLN A 273 -9.81 -21.28 -2.27
N PRO A 274 -9.96 -22.18 -1.30
CA PRO A 274 -11.20 -22.70 -0.70
C PRO A 274 -11.59 -22.03 0.64
N ASN A 275 -11.40 -20.73 0.82
CA ASN A 275 -11.84 -20.06 2.05
C ASN A 275 -13.34 -20.26 2.29
N PRO A 276 -13.80 -20.41 3.55
CA PRO A 276 -15.21 -20.46 3.88
C PRO A 276 -15.87 -19.10 3.78
N THR A 277 -17.20 -19.09 3.88
CA THR A 277 -17.96 -17.86 4.09
C THR A 277 -17.74 -17.33 5.50
N PHE A 278 -17.42 -16.04 5.61
CA PHE A 278 -17.19 -15.33 6.87
C PHE A 278 -18.46 -14.57 7.26
N SER A 279 -19.40 -15.27 7.89
CA SER A 279 -20.72 -14.73 8.27
C SER A 279 -20.65 -13.47 9.16
N ALA A 280 -19.58 -13.32 9.94
CA ALA A 280 -19.37 -12.12 10.76
C ALA A 280 -19.16 -10.84 9.94
N GLN A 281 -18.85 -10.93 8.65
CA GLN A 281 -18.72 -9.82 7.71
C GLN A 281 -19.91 -9.69 6.75
N ALA A 282 -20.81 -10.67 6.71
CA ALA A 282 -22.01 -10.61 5.87
C ALA A 282 -22.98 -9.50 6.34
N ASP A 283 -23.79 -9.02 5.42
CA ASP A 283 -24.86 -8.04 5.66
C ASP A 283 -24.39 -6.70 6.29
N LYS A 284 -23.14 -6.30 6.02
CA LYS A 284 -22.56 -5.05 6.53
C LYS A 284 -22.43 -3.94 5.49
N LEU A 285 -22.81 -4.20 4.24
CA LEU A 285 -22.86 -3.12 3.25
C LEU A 285 -23.90 -2.10 3.63
N GLY A 286 -23.55 -0.83 3.45
CA GLY A 286 -24.49 0.27 3.62
C GLY A 286 -25.67 0.17 2.66
N PRO A 287 -26.72 1.01 2.87
CA PRO A 287 -27.89 1.01 1.99
C PRO A 287 -27.52 1.32 0.54
N ARG A 288 -26.47 2.10 0.34
CA ARG A 288 -25.85 2.42 -0.95
C ARG A 288 -24.33 2.26 -0.86
N PHE A 289 -23.67 1.91 -1.97
CA PHE A 289 -22.24 1.64 -2.00
C PHE A 289 -21.68 1.69 -3.44
N VAL A 290 -20.35 1.79 -3.56
CA VAL A 290 -19.62 1.67 -4.84
C VAL A 290 -19.26 0.22 -5.11
N ALA A 291 -18.69 -0.49 -4.13
CA ALA A 291 -18.22 -1.87 -4.29
C ALA A 291 -18.45 -2.69 -3.03
N ARG A 292 -18.51 -4.03 -3.19
CA ARG A 292 -18.85 -4.97 -2.12
C ARG A 292 -17.63 -5.45 -1.32
N SER A 293 -16.43 -5.22 -1.84
CA SER A 293 -15.15 -5.61 -1.21
C SER A 293 -14.02 -4.73 -1.73
N CYS A 294 -12.92 -4.64 -0.97
CA CYS A 294 -11.74 -3.88 -1.40
C CYS A 294 -11.13 -4.48 -2.68
N ILE A 295 -11.03 -5.83 -2.75
CA ILE A 295 -10.44 -6.52 -3.89
C ILE A 295 -11.24 -6.35 -5.20
N ALA A 296 -12.53 -6.00 -5.11
CA ALA A 296 -13.35 -5.75 -6.29
C ALA A 296 -12.86 -4.54 -7.09
N CYS A 297 -12.35 -3.52 -6.41
CA CYS A 297 -11.77 -2.32 -7.04
C CYS A 297 -10.25 -2.43 -7.18
N HIS A 298 -9.55 -2.94 -6.16
CA HIS A 298 -8.09 -3.15 -6.17
C HIS A 298 -7.75 -4.53 -6.69
N VAL A 299 -7.94 -4.74 -8.00
CA VAL A 299 -7.77 -6.06 -8.64
C VAL A 299 -6.39 -6.66 -8.33
N ASN A 300 -6.38 -7.77 -7.58
CA ASN A 300 -5.16 -8.43 -7.09
C ASN A 300 -4.19 -7.50 -6.33
N ASN A 301 -4.72 -6.50 -5.59
CA ASN A 301 -4.00 -5.37 -4.98
C ASN A 301 -3.32 -4.42 -5.99
N GLY A 302 -3.57 -4.62 -7.28
CA GLY A 302 -3.15 -3.76 -8.37
C GLY A 302 -4.12 -2.63 -8.65
N ARG A 303 -4.02 -2.08 -9.84
CA ARG A 303 -4.92 -1.03 -10.33
C ARG A 303 -6.19 -1.64 -10.91
N ALA A 304 -7.31 -0.92 -10.83
CA ALA A 304 -8.48 -1.26 -11.63
C ALA A 304 -8.20 -1.03 -13.14
N LEU A 305 -9.01 -1.65 -13.98
CA LEU A 305 -9.03 -1.38 -15.41
C LEU A 305 -10.02 -0.26 -15.74
N ALA A 306 -9.74 0.48 -16.81
CA ALA A 306 -10.69 1.47 -17.30
C ALA A 306 -11.99 0.79 -17.74
N PRO A 307 -13.17 1.31 -17.35
CA PRO A 307 -14.44 0.77 -17.77
C PRO A 307 -14.59 0.80 -19.29
N GLN A 308 -15.32 -0.16 -19.86
CA GLN A 308 -15.66 -0.14 -21.27
C GLN A 308 -16.73 0.93 -21.56
N ILE A 309 -16.76 1.45 -22.79
CA ILE A 309 -17.82 2.38 -23.21
C ILE A 309 -19.18 1.77 -22.97
N GLY A 310 -20.08 2.55 -22.36
CA GLY A 310 -21.44 2.15 -22.04
C GLY A 310 -21.59 1.22 -20.82
N SER A 311 -20.51 0.69 -20.28
CA SER A 311 -20.57 -0.17 -19.09
C SER A 311 -20.69 0.64 -17.81
N PRO A 312 -21.52 0.19 -16.82
CA PRO A 312 -21.60 0.79 -15.51
C PRO A 312 -20.26 0.81 -14.77
N MET A 313 -19.96 1.91 -14.11
CA MET A 313 -18.68 2.13 -13.41
C MET A 313 -18.77 1.66 -11.94
N TYR A 314 -18.97 0.36 -11.71
CA TYR A 314 -19.14 -0.22 -10.36
C TYR A 314 -17.82 -0.46 -9.59
N GLN A 315 -16.69 -0.32 -10.26
CA GLN A 315 -15.36 -0.53 -9.67
C GLN A 315 -14.50 0.74 -9.75
N THR A 316 -15.16 1.88 -9.90
CA THR A 316 -14.50 3.17 -10.09
C THR A 316 -15.19 4.20 -9.23
N VAL A 317 -14.46 4.89 -8.39
CA VAL A 317 -15.01 5.93 -7.54
C VAL A 317 -15.26 7.20 -8.36
N VAL A 318 -16.46 7.71 -8.32
CA VAL A 318 -16.81 9.03 -8.86
C VAL A 318 -16.94 9.98 -7.67
N LYS A 319 -15.89 10.76 -7.41
CA LYS A 319 -15.94 11.82 -6.40
C LYS A 319 -16.90 12.90 -6.83
N VAL A 320 -17.69 13.44 -5.89
CA VAL A 320 -18.68 14.50 -6.14
C VAL A 320 -18.57 15.60 -5.09
N ALA A 321 -18.95 16.80 -5.48
CA ALA A 321 -18.99 17.94 -4.56
C ALA A 321 -20.13 18.91 -4.93
N ALA A 322 -20.46 19.81 -3.97
CA ALA A 322 -21.43 20.88 -4.18
C ALA A 322 -20.85 22.00 -5.05
N ASP A 323 -19.54 22.20 -4.99
CA ASP A 323 -18.80 23.25 -5.69
C ASP A 323 -17.45 22.76 -6.23
N ALA A 324 -16.74 23.64 -6.90
CA ALA A 324 -15.42 23.33 -7.47
C ALA A 324 -14.30 23.20 -6.42
N ASP A 325 -14.52 23.73 -5.21
CA ASP A 325 -13.55 23.69 -4.11
C ASP A 325 -13.62 22.38 -3.31
N GLY A 326 -14.60 21.52 -3.63
CA GLY A 326 -14.72 20.19 -3.05
C GLY A 326 -15.55 20.14 -1.76
N THR A 327 -16.42 21.12 -1.53
CA THR A 327 -17.40 21.05 -0.43
C THR A 327 -18.27 19.79 -0.61
N PRO A 328 -18.43 18.94 0.43
CA PRO A 328 -19.25 17.73 0.31
C PRO A 328 -20.66 18.06 -0.22
N HIS A 329 -21.13 17.24 -1.16
CA HIS A 329 -22.46 17.46 -1.74
C HIS A 329 -23.55 17.13 -0.70
N PRO A 330 -24.56 18.02 -0.46
CA PRO A 330 -25.48 17.91 0.67
C PRO A 330 -26.40 16.66 0.64
N LYS A 331 -26.46 15.96 -0.50
CA LYS A 331 -27.27 14.73 -0.67
C LYS A 331 -26.44 13.52 -1.09
N LEU A 332 -25.32 13.72 -1.80
CA LEU A 332 -24.50 12.65 -2.35
C LEU A 332 -23.23 12.41 -1.54
N GLY A 333 -22.95 13.23 -0.52
CA GLY A 333 -21.71 13.15 0.23
C GLY A 333 -20.46 13.50 -0.60
N THR A 334 -19.46 12.66 -0.57
CA THR A 334 -18.17 12.84 -1.26
C THR A 334 -17.96 11.89 -2.43
N ALA A 335 -18.78 10.84 -2.56
CA ALA A 335 -18.68 9.85 -3.62
C ALA A 335 -20.06 9.39 -4.09
N LEU A 336 -20.24 9.32 -5.41
CA LEU A 336 -21.45 8.77 -6.02
C LEU A 336 -21.54 7.27 -5.77
N GLN A 337 -22.69 6.78 -5.28
CA GLN A 337 -22.91 5.39 -4.93
C GLN A 337 -23.84 4.70 -5.94
N PRO A 338 -23.28 3.94 -6.91
CA PRO A 338 -24.01 3.39 -8.03
C PRO A 338 -24.74 2.07 -7.74
N GLN A 339 -24.61 1.52 -6.53
CA GLN A 339 -25.23 0.27 -6.10
C GLN A 339 -25.98 0.46 -4.77
N ALA A 340 -26.92 -0.40 -4.49
CA ALA A 340 -27.72 -0.35 -3.27
C ALA A 340 -28.15 -1.75 -2.81
N THR A 341 -28.37 -1.91 -1.50
CA THR A 341 -28.98 -3.10 -0.86
C THR A 341 -30.48 -2.91 -0.66
N THR A 342 -30.89 -1.84 -0.03
CA THR A 342 -32.28 -1.57 0.40
C THR A 342 -32.86 -0.30 -0.22
N GLU A 343 -32.02 0.59 -0.71
CA GLU A 343 -32.42 1.86 -1.32
C GLU A 343 -32.25 1.82 -2.86
N ARG A 344 -32.46 2.96 -3.50
CA ARG A 344 -32.12 3.11 -4.93
C ARG A 344 -30.72 3.66 -5.08
N PRO A 345 -29.95 3.20 -6.09
CA PRO A 345 -28.70 3.85 -6.47
C PRO A 345 -28.91 5.34 -6.73
N GLU A 346 -27.90 6.16 -6.42
CA GLU A 346 -27.95 7.61 -6.65
C GLU A 346 -27.88 7.93 -8.13
N ALA A 347 -26.90 7.38 -8.80
CA ALA A 347 -26.76 7.39 -10.24
C ALA A 347 -25.72 6.35 -10.69
N ILE A 348 -25.82 5.94 -11.95
CA ILE A 348 -24.85 5.08 -12.61
C ILE A 348 -24.07 5.91 -13.60
N ALA A 349 -22.76 6.03 -13.40
CA ALA A 349 -21.86 6.66 -14.35
C ALA A 349 -21.39 5.67 -15.40
N THR A 350 -21.21 6.13 -16.64
CA THR A 350 -20.64 5.36 -17.75
C THR A 350 -19.68 6.25 -18.55
N ILE A 351 -18.74 5.66 -19.27
CA ILE A 351 -18.00 6.37 -20.32
C ILE A 351 -18.90 6.35 -21.58
N SER A 352 -19.36 7.51 -22.01
CA SER A 352 -20.19 7.61 -23.22
C SER A 352 -19.38 7.44 -24.51
N ASP A 353 -18.24 8.11 -24.56
CA ASP A 353 -17.28 8.05 -25.65
C ASP A 353 -15.89 8.56 -25.22
N TYR A 354 -14.94 8.58 -26.15
CA TYR A 354 -13.64 9.21 -25.99
C TYR A 354 -13.39 10.28 -27.05
N GLN A 355 -13.04 11.47 -26.60
CA GLN A 355 -12.48 12.48 -27.49
C GLN A 355 -11.05 12.08 -27.87
N THR A 356 -10.78 11.88 -29.17
CA THR A 356 -9.45 11.57 -29.68
C THR A 356 -8.62 12.85 -29.85
N ILE A 357 -7.40 12.83 -29.31
CA ILE A 357 -6.41 13.89 -29.47
C ILE A 357 -5.24 13.29 -30.24
N ARG A 358 -4.88 13.91 -31.40
CA ARG A 358 -3.79 13.45 -32.25
C ARG A 358 -2.56 14.33 -32.08
N GLY A 359 -1.39 13.73 -32.12
CA GLY A 359 -0.11 14.42 -32.08
C GLY A 359 0.96 13.66 -32.83
N THR A 360 2.16 14.23 -32.84
CA THR A 360 3.31 13.67 -33.56
C THR A 360 4.56 13.83 -32.74
N PHE A 361 5.39 12.79 -32.67
CA PHE A 361 6.74 12.87 -32.11
C PHE A 361 7.65 13.67 -33.07
N ALA A 362 8.82 14.08 -32.58
CA ALA A 362 9.75 14.86 -33.38
C ALA A 362 10.30 14.09 -34.61
N ASP A 363 10.31 12.76 -34.55
CA ASP A 363 10.70 11.89 -35.67
C ASP A 363 9.58 11.65 -36.69
N GLY A 364 8.43 12.32 -36.56
CA GLY A 364 7.28 12.16 -37.45
C GLY A 364 6.32 11.03 -37.07
N THR A 365 6.64 10.18 -36.10
CA THR A 365 5.75 9.09 -35.64
C THR A 365 4.45 9.66 -35.05
N PRO A 366 3.26 9.26 -35.55
CA PRO A 366 2.00 9.75 -34.99
C PRO A 366 1.69 9.05 -33.66
N TYR A 367 0.98 9.76 -32.78
CA TYR A 367 0.36 9.18 -31.60
C TYR A 367 -1.08 9.67 -31.42
N THR A 368 -1.87 8.92 -30.65
CA THR A 368 -3.23 9.30 -30.29
C THR A 368 -3.42 9.16 -28.79
N LEU A 369 -4.05 10.17 -28.20
CA LEU A 369 -4.53 10.15 -26.82
C LEU A 369 -6.05 10.14 -26.84
N ARG A 370 -6.66 9.72 -25.71
CA ARG A 370 -8.11 9.71 -25.57
C ARG A 370 -8.52 10.37 -24.25
N LYS A 371 -9.45 11.33 -24.30
CA LYS A 371 -10.07 11.95 -23.12
C LYS A 371 -11.47 11.36 -22.93
N PRO A 372 -11.81 10.73 -21.79
CA PRO A 372 -13.13 10.16 -21.58
C PRO A 372 -14.18 11.26 -21.45
N ARG A 373 -15.37 10.97 -21.97
CA ARG A 373 -16.60 11.71 -21.71
C ARG A 373 -17.53 10.82 -20.89
N TYR A 374 -18.15 11.40 -19.88
CA TYR A 374 -19.00 10.64 -18.96
C TYR A 374 -20.45 11.01 -19.14
N SER A 375 -21.33 10.02 -18.95
CA SER A 375 -22.77 10.21 -18.81
C SER A 375 -23.27 9.58 -17.53
N PHE A 376 -24.39 10.08 -17.03
CA PHE A 376 -24.99 9.66 -15.77
C PHE A 376 -26.44 9.29 -16.00
N HIS A 377 -26.83 8.16 -15.45
CA HIS A 377 -28.22 7.74 -15.37
C HIS A 377 -28.66 7.84 -13.91
N GLY A 378 -29.57 8.77 -13.61
CA GLY A 378 -29.95 9.20 -12.27
C GLY A 378 -29.55 10.63 -11.98
N VAL A 379 -28.99 10.92 -10.80
CA VAL A 379 -28.50 12.27 -10.47
C VAL A 379 -27.28 12.61 -11.31
N VAL A 380 -27.27 13.80 -11.91
CA VAL A 380 -26.13 14.31 -12.68
C VAL A 380 -25.34 15.28 -11.79
N PRO A 381 -24.16 14.90 -11.27
CA PRO A 381 -23.35 15.79 -10.46
C PRO A 381 -22.77 16.92 -11.31
N LYS A 382 -22.79 18.15 -10.80
CA LYS A 382 -22.19 19.31 -11.49
C LYS A 382 -20.67 19.30 -11.38
N HIS A 383 -20.15 18.95 -10.21
CA HIS A 383 -18.74 18.86 -9.91
C HIS A 383 -18.40 17.42 -9.56
N PHE A 384 -17.56 16.80 -10.35
CA PHE A 384 -17.16 15.42 -10.16
C PHE A 384 -15.76 15.13 -10.69
N SER A 385 -15.18 14.04 -10.16
CA SER A 385 -13.89 13.51 -10.59
C SER A 385 -13.93 12.00 -10.59
N VAL A 386 -13.58 11.39 -11.71
CA VAL A 386 -13.51 9.93 -11.84
C VAL A 386 -12.13 9.46 -11.35
N ARG A 387 -12.12 8.49 -10.43
CA ARG A 387 -10.92 7.98 -9.79
C ARG A 387 -10.83 6.46 -9.94
N LEU A 388 -9.89 6.03 -10.78
CA LEU A 388 -9.52 4.63 -10.89
C LEU A 388 -8.69 4.23 -9.66
N THR A 389 -8.95 3.07 -9.06
CA THR A 389 -8.20 2.64 -7.87
C THR A 389 -6.72 2.40 -8.18
N PRO A 390 -5.79 2.90 -7.35
CA PRO A 390 -4.35 2.66 -7.51
C PRO A 390 -3.93 1.30 -6.95
N GLN A 391 -2.70 0.88 -7.26
CA GLN A 391 -2.07 -0.26 -6.60
C GLN A 391 -1.80 0.01 -5.11
N LEU A 392 -1.78 -1.05 -4.30
CA LEU A 392 -1.70 -0.96 -2.83
C LEU A 392 -0.32 -1.26 -2.24
N VAL A 393 0.65 -1.71 -3.04
CA VAL A 393 1.97 -2.08 -2.52
C VAL A 393 2.75 -0.85 -2.04
N GLY A 394 3.45 -1.00 -0.92
CA GLY A 394 4.36 0.00 -0.37
C GLY A 394 3.73 1.14 0.43
N LEU A 395 2.42 1.11 0.71
CA LEU A 395 1.73 2.18 1.43
C LEU A 395 2.37 2.46 2.80
N GLY A 396 2.69 1.42 3.58
CA GLY A 396 3.34 1.60 4.88
C GLY A 396 4.74 2.20 4.79
N LEU A 397 5.50 1.92 3.72
CA LEU A 397 6.80 2.56 3.49
C LEU A 397 6.63 4.06 3.20
N LEU A 398 5.62 4.44 2.40
CA LEU A 398 5.31 5.85 2.15
C LEU A 398 4.84 6.56 3.43
N GLU A 399 4.04 5.89 4.27
CA GLU A 399 3.63 6.40 5.58
C GLU A 399 4.82 6.65 6.50
N SER A 400 5.84 5.80 6.41
CA SER A 400 7.03 5.82 7.26
C SER A 400 8.08 6.88 6.85
N ILE A 401 7.95 7.55 5.70
CA ILE A 401 8.83 8.66 5.31
C ILE A 401 8.60 9.83 6.28
N SER A 402 9.68 10.45 6.80
CA SER A 402 9.51 11.58 7.72
C SER A 402 8.91 12.81 7.02
N GLU A 403 8.10 13.58 7.75
CA GLU A 403 7.52 14.83 7.24
C GLU A 403 8.60 15.78 6.75
N SER A 404 9.72 15.89 7.48
CA SER A 404 10.84 16.74 7.11
C SER A 404 11.45 16.38 5.75
N THR A 405 11.48 15.10 5.39
CA THR A 405 11.98 14.66 4.07
C THR A 405 11.07 15.14 2.94
N ILE A 406 9.75 15.03 3.12
CA ILE A 406 8.78 15.46 2.11
C ILE A 406 8.76 17.00 2.01
N ILE A 407 8.73 17.68 3.15
CA ILE A 407 8.72 19.16 3.22
C ILE A 407 9.97 19.75 2.56
N ALA A 408 11.12 19.12 2.74
CA ALA A 408 12.38 19.59 2.13
C ALA A 408 12.37 19.55 0.59
N GLY A 409 11.50 18.74 -0.02
CA GLY A 409 11.32 18.69 -1.47
C GLY A 409 10.32 19.72 -2.02
N ALA A 410 9.56 20.40 -1.15
CA ALA A 410 8.56 21.37 -1.57
C ALA A 410 9.18 22.72 -1.93
N ASP A 411 8.74 23.30 -3.04
CA ASP A 411 9.11 24.65 -3.49
C ASP A 411 7.90 25.40 -4.06
N PRO A 412 6.89 25.72 -3.20
CA PRO A 412 5.61 26.26 -3.66
C PRO A 412 5.70 27.59 -4.40
N SER A 413 6.84 28.26 -4.32
CA SER A 413 7.10 29.56 -4.97
C SER A 413 8.02 29.44 -6.19
N ASP A 414 8.41 28.22 -6.59
CA ASP A 414 9.37 27.97 -7.67
C ASP A 414 10.63 28.87 -7.54
N THR A 415 11.25 28.83 -6.37
CA THR A 415 12.37 29.73 -6.01
C THR A 415 13.61 29.45 -6.85
N ASN A 416 13.75 28.22 -7.36
CA ASN A 416 14.85 27.82 -8.23
C ASN A 416 14.58 28.12 -9.72
N ASN A 417 13.35 28.59 -10.06
CA ASN A 417 12.89 28.95 -11.41
C ASN A 417 13.01 27.77 -12.42
N ASP A 418 12.72 26.55 -12.01
CA ASP A 418 12.76 25.38 -12.88
C ASP A 418 11.38 24.99 -13.43
N GLY A 419 10.34 25.75 -13.09
CA GLY A 419 8.97 25.58 -13.53
C GLY A 419 8.21 24.49 -12.77
N ILE A 420 8.74 24.03 -11.60
CA ILE A 420 8.14 23.00 -10.77
C ILE A 420 7.98 23.53 -9.35
N SER A 421 6.74 23.71 -8.92
CA SER A 421 6.44 24.31 -7.62
C SER A 421 6.31 23.29 -6.48
N GLY A 422 5.78 22.11 -6.70
CA GLY A 422 5.66 21.04 -5.70
C GLY A 422 5.16 21.49 -4.32
N ARG A 423 3.88 21.24 -3.98
CA ARG A 423 3.29 21.68 -2.71
C ARG A 423 2.96 20.54 -1.77
N ILE A 424 3.16 20.72 -0.48
CA ILE A 424 2.58 19.85 0.55
C ILE A 424 1.08 20.12 0.68
N ARG A 425 0.32 19.09 1.08
CA ARG A 425 -1.04 19.26 1.58
C ARG A 425 -1.09 18.93 3.06
N THR A 426 -1.76 19.77 3.84
CA THR A 426 -2.06 19.52 5.24
C THR A 426 -3.49 18.98 5.38
N VAL A 427 -3.69 18.07 6.32
CA VAL A 427 -4.99 17.47 6.65
C VAL A 427 -5.17 17.41 8.16
N THR A 428 -6.41 17.52 8.62
CA THR A 428 -6.73 17.31 10.03
C THR A 428 -6.80 15.81 10.30
N ASP A 429 -6.07 15.35 11.30
CA ASP A 429 -6.09 13.97 11.78
C ASP A 429 -7.42 13.71 12.50
N PRO A 430 -8.26 12.74 12.05
CA PRO A 430 -9.58 12.54 12.63
C PRO A 430 -9.57 11.95 14.05
N GLU A 431 -8.42 11.42 14.52
CA GLU A 431 -8.27 10.90 15.88
C GLU A 431 -7.81 11.96 16.88
N THR A 432 -7.02 12.93 16.43
CA THR A 432 -6.29 13.84 17.33
C THR A 432 -6.55 15.32 17.11
N ASP A 433 -7.32 15.68 16.08
CA ASP A 433 -7.53 17.05 15.58
C ASP A 433 -6.23 17.82 15.24
N GLN A 434 -5.09 17.12 15.16
CA GLN A 434 -3.82 17.73 14.82
C GLN A 434 -3.65 17.88 13.32
N LEU A 435 -2.91 18.91 12.94
CA LEU A 435 -2.53 19.12 11.55
C LEU A 435 -1.41 18.13 11.15
N ARG A 436 -1.66 17.35 10.13
CA ARG A 436 -0.73 16.34 9.59
C ARG A 436 -0.41 16.61 8.12
N LEU A 437 0.69 16.05 7.66
CA LEU A 437 1.02 16.04 6.24
C LEU A 437 0.22 14.94 5.54
N GLY A 438 -0.55 15.31 4.51
CA GLY A 438 -1.30 14.38 3.68
C GLY A 438 -0.39 13.60 2.72
N ARG A 439 -0.66 12.31 2.52
CA ARG A 439 0.17 11.39 1.73
C ARG A 439 -0.63 10.49 0.79
N PHE A 440 -1.88 10.15 1.17
CA PHE A 440 -2.69 9.14 0.49
C PHE A 440 -3.86 9.78 -0.25
N GLY A 441 -4.40 9.01 -1.21
CA GLY A 441 -5.33 9.52 -2.22
C GLY A 441 -4.61 10.29 -3.33
N TYR A 442 -5.31 10.55 -4.42
CA TYR A 442 -4.75 11.24 -5.59
C TYR A 442 -4.40 12.70 -5.34
N LYS A 443 -5.03 13.31 -4.33
CA LYS A 443 -4.80 14.70 -3.92
C LYS A 443 -4.29 14.81 -2.47
N ALA A 444 -3.57 13.77 -1.98
CA ALA A 444 -2.96 13.74 -0.64
C ALA A 444 -3.96 14.04 0.50
N GLY A 445 -5.18 13.48 0.42
CA GLY A 445 -6.29 13.78 1.34
C GLY A 445 -6.23 13.07 2.69
N GLN A 446 -5.34 12.10 2.89
CA GLN A 446 -5.20 11.33 4.12
C GLN A 446 -3.74 11.26 4.55
N ALA A 447 -3.49 11.35 5.86
CA ALA A 447 -2.15 11.28 6.42
C ALA A 447 -1.69 9.83 6.67
N ARG A 448 -2.61 8.93 7.08
CA ARG A 448 -2.34 7.55 7.49
C ARG A 448 -3.02 6.54 6.59
N VAL A 449 -2.41 5.36 6.46
CA VAL A 449 -3.02 4.20 5.77
C VAL A 449 -4.32 3.79 6.47
N GLY A 450 -4.33 3.71 7.80
CA GLY A 450 -5.52 3.38 8.58
C GLY A 450 -6.70 4.33 8.35
N HIS A 451 -6.43 5.63 8.26
CA HIS A 451 -7.47 6.63 7.96
C HIS A 451 -8.01 6.51 6.53
N GLN A 452 -7.13 6.24 5.56
CA GLN A 452 -7.55 5.98 4.18
C GLN A 452 -8.43 4.72 4.07
N ILE A 453 -8.11 3.66 4.83
CA ILE A 453 -8.94 2.44 4.90
C ILE A 453 -10.32 2.75 5.47
N ALA A 454 -10.38 3.45 6.60
CA ALA A 454 -11.64 3.80 7.26
C ALA A 454 -12.51 4.72 6.38
N ALA A 455 -11.89 5.69 5.68
CA ALA A 455 -12.57 6.54 4.72
C ALA A 455 -13.15 5.75 3.54
N ALA A 456 -12.41 4.76 3.00
CA ALA A 456 -12.87 3.91 1.92
C ALA A 456 -14.02 2.98 2.37
N PHE A 457 -13.98 2.44 3.59
CA PHE A 457 -15.13 1.71 4.14
C PHE A 457 -16.39 2.57 4.14
N ASN A 458 -16.27 3.81 4.60
CA ASN A 458 -17.38 4.74 4.69
C ASN A 458 -17.91 5.13 3.31
N SER A 459 -17.07 5.73 2.45
CA SER A 459 -17.51 6.30 1.17
C SER A 459 -17.79 5.26 0.08
N ASP A 460 -17.04 4.12 0.08
CA ASP A 460 -17.09 3.19 -1.04
C ASP A 460 -17.94 1.96 -0.73
N MET A 461 -18.13 1.61 0.55
CA MET A 461 -18.88 0.42 0.98
C MET A 461 -20.07 0.74 1.91
N GLY A 462 -20.15 1.98 2.41
CA GLY A 462 -21.14 2.38 3.39
C GLY A 462 -20.98 1.69 4.75
N VAL A 463 -19.78 1.17 5.06
CA VAL A 463 -19.45 0.46 6.31
C VAL A 463 -18.85 1.44 7.31
N LEU A 464 -19.42 1.50 8.52
CA LEU A 464 -19.09 2.51 9.51
C LEU A 464 -18.02 2.01 10.50
N SER A 465 -17.12 2.93 10.87
CA SER A 465 -16.09 2.74 11.90
C SER A 465 -16.17 3.84 12.95
N GLU A 466 -15.43 3.70 14.05
CA GLU A 466 -15.32 4.77 15.06
C GLU A 466 -14.77 6.08 14.44
N LEU A 467 -13.87 6.00 13.48
CA LEU A 467 -13.30 7.17 12.79
C LEU A 467 -14.29 7.86 11.84
N TYR A 468 -15.16 7.09 11.22
CA TYR A 468 -16.19 7.54 10.29
C TYR A 468 -17.52 6.90 10.65
N SER A 469 -18.14 7.42 11.71
CA SER A 469 -19.40 6.88 12.27
C SER A 469 -20.67 7.41 11.60
N ARG A 470 -20.52 8.36 10.66
CA ARG A 470 -21.64 8.90 9.86
C ARG A 470 -21.56 8.38 8.44
N PRO A 471 -22.64 7.85 7.88
CA PRO A 471 -22.66 7.51 6.45
C PRO A 471 -22.31 8.72 5.58
N ASP A 472 -21.67 8.49 4.45
CA ASP A 472 -21.30 9.56 3.52
C ASP A 472 -22.57 10.26 3.00
N GLY A 473 -22.65 11.59 3.16
CA GLY A 473 -23.83 12.38 2.81
C GLY A 473 -24.89 12.52 3.91
N GLU A 474 -24.80 11.76 5.00
CA GLU A 474 -25.77 11.79 6.10
C GLU A 474 -25.35 12.69 7.27
N ARG A 475 -26.30 13.08 8.10
CA ARG A 475 -26.07 13.96 9.27
C ARG A 475 -25.96 13.21 10.59
N GLU A 476 -26.61 12.05 10.67
CA GLU A 476 -26.69 11.26 11.88
C GLU A 476 -25.64 10.13 11.87
N SER A 477 -25.13 9.77 13.05
CA SER A 477 -24.20 8.65 13.21
C SER A 477 -24.97 7.33 13.18
N GLY A 478 -24.40 6.32 12.52
CA GLY A 478 -24.88 4.95 12.54
C GLY A 478 -24.12 4.07 13.55
N SER A 479 -24.46 2.79 13.58
CA SER A 479 -23.76 1.79 14.40
C SER A 479 -22.42 1.44 13.78
N VAL A 480 -21.38 1.32 14.62
CA VAL A 480 -20.04 0.88 14.19
C VAL A 480 -20.09 -0.59 13.77
N GLU A 481 -19.67 -0.88 12.55
CA GLU A 481 -19.72 -2.20 11.91
C GLU A 481 -18.33 -2.84 11.76
N ILE A 482 -17.29 -2.01 11.61
CA ILE A 482 -15.90 -2.44 11.56
C ILE A 482 -15.17 -1.95 12.81
N GLN A 483 -14.64 -2.89 13.60
CA GLN A 483 -14.00 -2.58 14.88
C GLN A 483 -12.54 -2.13 14.70
N ALA A 484 -11.99 -1.39 15.67
CA ALA A 484 -10.60 -0.92 15.64
C ALA A 484 -9.58 -2.05 15.42
N ALA A 485 -9.79 -3.23 16.03
CA ALA A 485 -8.92 -4.39 15.82
C ALA A 485 -8.95 -4.90 14.36
N GLN A 486 -10.07 -4.82 13.67
CA GLN A 486 -10.19 -5.20 12.27
C GLN A 486 -9.53 -4.17 11.36
N LEU A 487 -9.66 -2.87 11.68
CA LEU A 487 -8.92 -1.82 10.99
C LEU A 487 -7.40 -1.98 11.18
N ASP A 488 -6.91 -2.34 12.38
CA ASP A 488 -5.48 -2.64 12.61
C ASP A 488 -5.01 -3.84 11.76
N GLN A 489 -5.80 -4.89 11.65
CA GLN A 489 -5.49 -6.04 10.79
C GLN A 489 -5.37 -5.64 9.31
N LEU A 490 -6.32 -4.86 8.79
CA LEU A 490 -6.28 -4.34 7.42
C LEU A 490 -5.12 -3.38 7.21
N ASN A 491 -4.87 -2.50 8.17
CA ASN A 491 -3.73 -1.59 8.12
C ASN A 491 -2.41 -2.36 8.04
N ARG A 492 -2.24 -3.42 8.85
CA ARG A 492 -1.05 -4.29 8.75
C ARG A 492 -0.94 -4.99 7.41
N TYR A 493 -2.05 -5.54 6.90
CA TYR A 493 -2.04 -6.17 5.58
C TYR A 493 -1.53 -5.20 4.52
N LEU A 494 -2.15 -4.03 4.38
CA LEU A 494 -1.81 -3.06 3.35
C LEU A 494 -0.45 -2.40 3.56
N SER A 495 -0.05 -2.15 4.81
CA SER A 495 1.23 -1.51 5.12
C SER A 495 2.43 -2.43 4.93
N THR A 496 2.26 -3.75 5.05
CA THR A 496 3.35 -4.73 4.97
C THR A 496 3.31 -5.63 3.74
N LEU A 497 2.57 -5.22 2.70
CA LEU A 497 2.69 -5.80 1.36
C LEU A 497 4.11 -5.57 0.82
N GLY A 498 4.77 -6.65 0.40
CA GLY A 498 6.13 -6.60 -0.13
C GLY A 498 6.18 -5.94 -1.51
N ILE A 499 7.27 -5.24 -1.80
CA ILE A 499 7.52 -4.61 -3.10
C ILE A 499 8.32 -5.53 -3.98
N SER A 500 7.90 -5.74 -5.22
CA SER A 500 8.66 -6.51 -6.20
C SER A 500 10.02 -5.88 -6.46
N ALA A 501 11.06 -6.70 -6.59
CA ALA A 501 12.38 -6.21 -6.94
C ALA A 501 12.39 -5.59 -8.35
N ARG A 502 13.26 -4.59 -8.55
CA ARG A 502 13.53 -4.04 -9.88
C ARG A 502 14.16 -5.12 -10.77
N ARG A 503 13.72 -5.19 -12.00
CA ARG A 503 14.06 -6.25 -12.97
C ARG A 503 15.01 -5.75 -14.06
N ASN A 504 15.66 -6.70 -14.75
CA ASN A 504 16.44 -6.46 -15.96
C ASN A 504 17.54 -5.39 -15.82
N LEU A 505 18.22 -5.33 -14.66
CA LEU A 505 19.24 -4.33 -14.36
C LEU A 505 20.44 -4.35 -15.33
N ASP A 506 20.70 -5.51 -15.96
CA ASP A 506 21.82 -5.69 -16.89
C ASP A 506 21.45 -5.35 -18.33
N ASP A 507 20.17 -5.12 -18.63
CA ASP A 507 19.71 -4.77 -19.96
C ASP A 507 20.19 -3.35 -20.34
N PRO A 508 20.90 -3.19 -21.48
CA PRO A 508 21.37 -1.89 -21.95
C PRO A 508 20.25 -0.87 -22.16
N HIS A 509 19.07 -1.31 -22.62
CA HIS A 509 17.91 -0.43 -22.79
C HIS A 509 17.40 0.08 -21.44
N VAL A 510 17.33 -0.77 -20.43
CA VAL A 510 16.94 -0.37 -19.07
C VAL A 510 17.90 0.66 -18.49
N ARG A 511 19.22 0.45 -18.64
CA ARG A 511 20.24 1.40 -18.18
C ARG A 511 20.17 2.73 -18.94
N ARG A 512 19.99 2.68 -20.27
CA ARG A 512 19.80 3.87 -21.08
C ARG A 512 18.53 4.63 -20.69
N GLY A 513 17.45 3.91 -20.45
CA GLY A 513 16.16 4.47 -20.04
C GLY A 513 16.24 5.18 -18.68
N GLU A 514 17.02 4.65 -17.71
CA GLU A 514 17.26 5.31 -16.43
C GLU A 514 17.99 6.65 -16.60
N GLN A 515 18.99 6.70 -17.46
CA GLN A 515 19.69 7.94 -17.79
C GLN A 515 18.75 8.97 -18.44
N LEU A 516 17.89 8.51 -19.36
CA LEU A 516 16.91 9.34 -20.04
C LEU A 516 15.81 9.84 -19.10
N PHE A 517 15.40 9.04 -18.12
CA PHE A 517 14.43 9.43 -17.09
C PHE A 517 14.97 10.63 -16.30
N ALA A 518 16.21 10.59 -15.89
CA ALA A 518 16.86 11.71 -15.20
C ALA A 518 17.07 12.92 -16.16
N ALA A 519 17.61 12.69 -17.34
CA ALA A 519 17.92 13.76 -18.31
C ALA A 519 16.65 14.47 -18.83
N SER A 520 15.53 13.77 -18.94
CA SER A 520 14.24 14.36 -19.36
C SER A 520 13.53 15.10 -18.22
N GLY A 521 14.07 15.14 -17.02
CA GLY A 521 13.49 15.86 -15.87
C GLY A 521 12.40 15.10 -15.10
N CYS A 522 12.11 13.83 -15.44
CA CYS A 522 11.09 13.04 -14.74
C CYS A 522 11.42 12.87 -13.26
N ALA A 523 12.72 12.76 -12.92
CA ALA A 523 13.22 12.57 -11.56
C ALA A 523 13.00 13.79 -10.64
N LYS A 524 12.59 14.94 -11.17
CA LYS A 524 12.32 16.16 -10.38
C LYS A 524 11.07 16.00 -9.49
N CYS A 525 10.02 15.32 -10.00
CA CYS A 525 8.83 14.96 -9.24
C CYS A 525 8.88 13.48 -8.82
N HIS A 526 9.26 12.59 -9.73
CA HIS A 526 9.44 11.17 -9.43
C HIS A 526 10.80 10.92 -8.80
N THR A 527 11.01 11.47 -7.58
CA THR A 527 12.26 11.35 -6.81
C THR A 527 12.64 9.88 -6.62
N PRO A 528 13.81 9.45 -7.15
CA PRO A 528 14.13 8.03 -7.21
C PRO A 528 14.33 7.37 -5.85
N LYS A 529 14.87 8.08 -4.85
CA LYS A 529 15.34 7.49 -3.61
C LYS A 529 14.90 8.29 -2.39
N MET A 530 14.39 7.57 -1.38
CA MET A 530 14.00 8.12 -0.08
C MET A 530 14.42 7.20 1.05
N THR A 531 14.37 7.71 2.30
CA THR A 531 14.63 6.92 3.50
C THR A 531 13.42 7.00 4.42
N THR A 532 12.99 5.86 4.97
CA THR A 532 11.93 5.82 5.95
C THR A 532 12.43 6.19 7.34
N GLY A 533 11.57 6.80 8.16
CA GLY A 533 11.89 7.19 9.53
C GLY A 533 12.08 6.01 10.49
N GLY A 534 12.68 6.29 11.64
CA GLY A 534 12.98 5.27 12.67
C GLY A 534 11.88 5.07 13.70
N PHE A 535 10.72 5.76 13.61
CA PHE A 535 9.72 5.79 14.67
C PHE A 535 8.38 5.13 14.28
N HIS A 536 8.27 4.57 13.08
CA HIS A 536 7.06 3.84 12.68
C HIS A 536 6.76 2.68 13.64
N PRO A 537 5.49 2.42 14.04
CA PRO A 537 5.13 1.31 14.93
C PRO A 537 5.60 -0.05 14.43
N LEU A 538 5.46 -0.31 13.12
CA LEU A 538 5.81 -1.59 12.50
C LEU A 538 7.33 -1.67 12.23
N ALA A 539 7.93 -2.75 12.71
CA ALA A 539 9.38 -2.94 12.63
C ALA A 539 9.92 -3.04 11.20
N GLU A 540 9.15 -3.66 10.32
CA GLU A 540 9.51 -3.90 8.91
C GLU A 540 9.75 -2.63 8.11
N LEU A 541 9.14 -1.53 8.52
CA LEU A 541 9.06 -0.30 7.74
C LEU A 541 10.11 0.74 8.14
N ARG A 542 10.82 0.51 9.26
CA ARG A 542 11.79 1.48 9.81
C ARG A 542 13.13 1.43 9.12
N ASN A 543 13.74 2.61 8.96
CA ASN A 543 15.12 2.78 8.50
C ASN A 543 15.41 2.06 7.17
N GLN A 544 14.45 2.07 6.24
CA GLN A 544 14.61 1.48 4.91
C GLN A 544 15.09 2.53 3.92
N SER A 545 16.11 2.19 3.11
CA SER A 545 16.42 2.92 1.88
C SER A 545 15.51 2.38 0.78
N ILE A 546 14.61 3.20 0.28
CA ILE A 546 13.57 2.83 -0.68
C ILE A 546 13.69 3.61 -1.98
N GLN A 547 13.14 3.05 -3.07
CA GLN A 547 13.14 3.68 -4.38
C GLN A 547 11.70 3.81 -4.89
N PRO A 548 10.92 4.75 -4.34
CA PRO A 548 9.49 4.87 -4.64
C PRO A 548 9.22 5.60 -5.94
N TYR A 549 10.16 6.40 -6.42
CA TYR A 549 9.99 7.28 -7.58
C TYR A 549 8.76 8.20 -7.42
N THR A 550 8.75 8.94 -6.32
CA THR A 550 7.75 9.97 -5.95
C THR A 550 8.34 10.91 -4.93
N ASP A 551 7.88 12.15 -4.92
CA ASP A 551 8.15 13.14 -3.86
C ASP A 551 6.98 13.29 -2.88
N LEU A 552 5.80 12.70 -3.21
CA LEU A 552 4.53 12.81 -2.48
C LEU A 552 3.93 14.23 -2.47
N LEU A 553 4.44 15.14 -3.27
CA LEU A 553 3.95 16.50 -3.39
C LEU A 553 2.80 16.63 -4.40
N LEU A 554 2.04 17.70 -4.30
CA LEU A 554 1.05 18.12 -5.27
C LEU A 554 1.73 18.96 -6.35
N HIS A 555 1.42 18.66 -7.62
CA HIS A 555 1.88 19.41 -8.78
C HIS A 555 0.70 19.76 -9.68
N ASP A 556 0.70 20.98 -10.24
CA ASP A 556 -0.26 21.36 -11.27
C ASP A 556 0.07 20.66 -12.58
N MET A 557 -0.78 19.72 -12.97
CA MET A 557 -0.63 18.92 -14.19
C MET A 557 -1.37 19.52 -15.39
N GLY A 558 -1.82 20.77 -15.28
CA GLY A 558 -2.46 21.53 -16.36
C GLY A 558 -3.86 21.07 -16.72
N ALA A 559 -4.50 21.84 -17.60
CA ALA A 559 -5.89 21.64 -18.02
C ALA A 559 -6.18 20.28 -18.67
N GLY A 560 -5.17 19.62 -19.21
CA GLY A 560 -5.30 18.28 -19.84
C GLY A 560 -5.70 17.21 -18.83
N LEU A 561 -5.13 17.26 -17.64
CA LEU A 561 -5.38 16.32 -16.53
C LEU A 561 -6.31 16.90 -15.46
N ALA A 562 -6.66 18.17 -15.50
CA ALA A 562 -7.59 18.76 -14.54
C ALA A 562 -8.96 18.06 -14.57
N ASP A 563 -9.49 17.79 -13.37
CA ASP A 563 -10.83 17.24 -13.15
C ASP A 563 -11.85 18.29 -12.70
N ASN A 564 -11.40 19.52 -12.44
CA ASN A 564 -12.19 20.65 -11.96
C ASN A 564 -12.87 20.41 -10.60
N LEU A 565 -12.29 19.53 -9.78
CA LEU A 565 -12.73 19.23 -8.43
C LEU A 565 -11.57 19.42 -7.46
N GLY A 566 -11.65 20.45 -6.61
CA GLY A 566 -10.73 20.65 -5.50
C GLY A 566 -10.97 19.65 -4.36
N GLU A 567 -9.97 19.47 -3.53
CA GLU A 567 -10.07 18.71 -2.28
C GLU A 567 -9.22 19.40 -1.21
N GLY A 568 -9.87 20.11 -0.29
CA GLY A 568 -9.16 20.95 0.69
C GLY A 568 -8.32 22.02 0.00
N SER A 569 -7.00 22.05 0.24
CA SER A 569 -6.12 23.03 -0.41
C SER A 569 -5.66 22.61 -1.82
N ALA A 570 -5.94 21.38 -2.25
CA ALA A 570 -5.57 20.93 -3.59
C ALA A 570 -6.59 21.39 -4.63
N THR A 571 -6.14 22.02 -5.70
CA THR A 571 -6.99 22.49 -6.82
C THR A 571 -7.41 21.33 -7.73
N GLY A 572 -8.34 21.60 -8.66
CA GLY A 572 -8.76 20.62 -9.66
C GLY A 572 -7.64 20.19 -10.62
N ALA A 573 -6.59 21.00 -10.81
CA ALA A 573 -5.46 20.68 -11.67
C ALA A 573 -4.29 19.98 -10.96
N GLU A 574 -4.26 20.01 -9.64
CA GLU A 574 -3.16 19.45 -8.85
C GLU A 574 -3.37 17.97 -8.51
N TRP A 575 -2.28 17.22 -8.62
CA TRP A 575 -2.21 15.80 -8.35
C TRP A 575 -0.96 15.45 -7.56
N ARG A 576 -1.10 14.56 -6.56
CA ARG A 576 0.05 14.02 -5.86
C ARG A 576 0.85 13.10 -6.79
N THR A 577 2.16 13.29 -6.84
CA THR A 577 3.06 12.40 -7.60
C THR A 577 2.86 10.95 -7.17
N SER A 578 2.41 10.09 -8.07
CA SER A 578 2.21 8.67 -7.80
C SER A 578 3.55 7.93 -7.76
N PRO A 579 3.75 6.99 -6.84
CA PRO A 579 4.93 6.14 -6.85
C PRO A 579 4.95 5.27 -8.11
N LEU A 580 6.16 5.05 -8.67
CA LEU A 580 6.32 4.25 -9.89
C LEU A 580 6.82 2.84 -9.64
N TRP A 581 7.23 2.49 -8.40
CA TRP A 581 7.58 1.10 -8.10
C TRP A 581 6.47 0.13 -8.48
N SER A 582 6.86 -1.03 -9.01
CA SER A 582 5.94 -2.08 -9.50
C SER A 582 5.00 -1.68 -10.65
N ILE A 583 5.18 -0.47 -11.26
CA ILE A 583 4.32 -0.01 -12.36
C ILE A 583 4.43 -0.92 -13.60
N GLY A 584 5.62 -1.48 -13.84
CA GLY A 584 5.86 -2.41 -14.96
C GLY A 584 5.15 -3.76 -14.82
N LEU A 585 4.60 -4.06 -13.64
CA LEU A 585 3.84 -5.30 -13.38
C LEU A 585 2.33 -5.13 -13.55
N THR A 586 1.85 -3.92 -13.82
CA THR A 586 0.42 -3.58 -13.88
C THR A 586 -0.36 -4.53 -14.79
N ARG A 587 0.13 -4.78 -16.02
CA ARG A 587 -0.54 -5.68 -16.98
C ARG A 587 -0.71 -7.11 -16.44
N GLY A 588 0.34 -7.66 -15.84
CA GLY A 588 0.32 -9.03 -15.30
C GLY A 588 -0.56 -9.17 -14.06
N VAL A 589 -0.56 -8.17 -13.18
CA VAL A 589 -1.32 -8.18 -11.93
C VAL A 589 -2.80 -7.90 -12.17
N SER A 590 -3.11 -6.87 -12.94
CA SER A 590 -4.49 -6.38 -13.14
C SER A 590 -5.18 -6.97 -14.39
N GLY A 591 -4.46 -7.72 -15.22
CA GLY A 591 -4.98 -8.27 -16.47
C GLY A 591 -5.05 -7.25 -17.62
N GLY A 592 -4.51 -6.04 -17.45
CA GLY A 592 -4.48 -4.97 -18.43
C GLY A 592 -3.79 -3.71 -17.93
N GLU A 593 -3.79 -2.66 -18.71
CA GLU A 593 -3.14 -1.39 -18.40
C GLU A 593 -4.13 -0.23 -18.46
N ALA A 594 -4.17 0.54 -17.38
CA ALA A 594 -4.91 1.80 -17.29
C ALA A 594 -4.16 2.72 -16.34
N TYR A 595 -3.66 3.82 -16.84
CA TYR A 595 -2.81 4.75 -16.08
C TYR A 595 -3.50 6.11 -15.87
N LEU A 596 -2.90 6.95 -15.05
CA LEU A 596 -3.43 8.23 -14.55
C LEU A 596 -4.62 8.03 -13.59
N HIS A 597 -5.23 9.13 -13.15
CA HIS A 597 -6.28 9.09 -12.13
C HIS A 597 -7.59 8.43 -12.61
N ASP A 598 -7.90 8.50 -13.88
CA ASP A 598 -9.14 8.02 -14.48
C ASP A 598 -8.96 6.88 -15.50
N GLY A 599 -7.74 6.36 -15.65
CA GLY A 599 -7.46 5.25 -16.57
C GLY A 599 -7.45 5.60 -18.05
N ARG A 600 -7.39 6.89 -18.41
CA ARG A 600 -7.41 7.33 -19.81
C ARG A 600 -6.21 6.89 -20.62
N ALA A 601 -5.04 6.74 -20.01
CA ALA A 601 -3.82 6.30 -20.69
C ALA A 601 -3.75 4.77 -20.74
N ARG A 602 -3.57 4.23 -21.94
CA ARG A 602 -3.55 2.79 -22.26
C ARG A 602 -2.16 2.18 -22.18
N SER A 603 -1.13 3.03 -22.07
CA SER A 603 0.28 2.64 -21.99
C SER A 603 1.06 3.68 -21.20
N LEU A 604 2.29 3.31 -20.79
CA LEU A 604 3.21 4.23 -20.14
C LEU A 604 3.55 5.43 -21.03
N SER A 605 3.73 5.22 -22.33
CA SER A 605 3.94 6.31 -23.30
C SER A 605 2.78 7.30 -23.31
N GLU A 606 1.53 6.83 -23.32
CA GLU A 606 0.37 7.72 -23.26
C GLU A 606 0.31 8.46 -21.91
N ALA A 607 0.67 7.80 -20.81
CA ALA A 607 0.72 8.44 -19.50
C ALA A 607 1.72 9.61 -19.50
N ILE A 608 2.91 9.42 -20.05
CA ILE A 608 3.92 10.50 -20.20
C ILE A 608 3.38 11.63 -21.10
N LEU A 609 2.76 11.31 -22.23
CA LEU A 609 2.23 12.30 -23.17
C LEU A 609 1.06 13.13 -22.61
N TRP A 610 0.38 12.65 -21.57
CA TRP A 610 -0.67 13.39 -20.88
C TRP A 610 -0.14 14.41 -19.86
N HIS A 611 1.15 14.34 -19.47
CA HIS A 611 1.73 15.31 -18.56
C HIS A 611 1.62 16.72 -19.11
N GLY A 612 1.11 17.64 -18.30
CA GLY A 612 0.92 19.05 -18.62
C GLY A 612 1.39 19.93 -17.45
N GLY A 613 1.11 21.22 -17.48
CA GLY A 613 1.50 22.14 -16.41
C GLY A 613 2.99 22.00 -16.06
N GLU A 614 3.31 21.70 -14.81
CA GLU A 614 4.69 21.50 -14.33
C GLU A 614 5.40 20.33 -15.04
N GLY A 615 4.65 19.32 -15.53
CA GLY A 615 5.18 18.20 -16.31
C GLY A 615 5.45 18.49 -17.79
N ASN A 616 5.14 19.69 -18.31
CA ASN A 616 5.29 20.03 -19.73
C ASN A 616 6.71 19.81 -20.27
N ALA A 617 7.72 20.26 -19.54
CA ALA A 617 9.11 20.17 -19.96
C ALA A 617 9.56 18.71 -20.14
N ALA A 618 9.20 17.82 -19.18
CA ALA A 618 9.51 16.40 -19.23
C ALA A 618 8.78 15.68 -20.39
N ARG A 619 7.48 15.98 -20.59
CA ARG A 619 6.71 15.48 -21.73
C ARG A 619 7.34 15.89 -23.06
N ASP A 620 7.72 17.15 -23.21
CA ASP A 620 8.26 17.67 -24.46
C ASP A 620 9.68 17.15 -24.71
N ALA A 621 10.46 16.88 -23.64
CA ALA A 621 11.72 16.15 -23.74
C ALA A 621 11.49 14.73 -24.28
N PHE A 622 10.54 13.97 -23.73
CA PHE A 622 10.17 12.64 -24.21
C PHE A 622 9.72 12.64 -25.68
N ARG A 623 8.94 13.63 -26.10
CA ARG A 623 8.49 13.77 -27.49
C ARG A 623 9.64 14.00 -28.48
N LYS A 624 10.76 14.56 -28.02
CA LYS A 624 11.96 14.84 -28.83
C LYS A 624 12.92 13.66 -28.91
N LEU A 625 12.78 12.64 -28.07
CA LEU A 625 13.62 11.45 -28.11
C LEU A 625 13.46 10.69 -29.43
N SER A 626 14.53 10.02 -29.87
CA SER A 626 14.44 9.02 -30.93
C SER A 626 13.50 7.88 -30.55
N HIS A 627 13.05 7.10 -31.50
CA HIS A 627 12.23 5.91 -31.24
C HIS A 627 12.91 4.99 -30.22
N ASP A 628 14.18 4.64 -30.41
CA ASP A 628 14.93 3.71 -29.57
C ASP A 628 15.15 4.26 -28.15
N ASP A 629 15.35 5.57 -27.99
CA ASP A 629 15.45 6.21 -26.69
C ASP A 629 14.10 6.23 -25.95
N ARG A 630 12.97 6.42 -26.68
CA ARG A 630 11.63 6.29 -26.07
C ARG A 630 11.39 4.86 -25.56
N GLU A 631 11.70 3.85 -26.40
CA GLU A 631 11.56 2.44 -25.97
C GLU A 631 12.46 2.11 -24.79
N SER A 632 13.69 2.66 -24.75
CA SER A 632 14.58 2.52 -23.61
C SER A 632 14.00 3.12 -22.33
N LEU A 633 13.40 4.32 -22.39
CA LEU A 633 12.75 4.93 -21.23
C LEU A 633 11.55 4.08 -20.76
N ILE A 634 10.76 3.54 -21.69
CA ILE A 634 9.66 2.64 -21.36
C ILE A 634 10.18 1.32 -20.75
N ALA A 635 11.27 0.75 -21.28
CA ALA A 635 11.91 -0.45 -20.70
C ALA A 635 12.37 -0.20 -19.26
N PHE A 636 12.93 0.98 -18.96
CA PHE A 636 13.26 1.37 -17.59
C PHE A 636 12.02 1.38 -16.69
N LEU A 637 10.93 2.06 -17.09
CA LEU A 637 9.69 2.09 -16.32
C LEU A 637 9.08 0.70 -16.12
N GLN A 638 9.19 -0.17 -17.12
CA GLN A 638 8.77 -1.56 -17.02
C GLN A 638 9.66 -2.39 -16.09
N SER A 639 10.90 -1.97 -15.86
CA SER A 639 11.80 -2.63 -14.91
C SER A 639 11.42 -2.38 -13.46
N LEU A 640 10.73 -1.27 -13.19
CA LEU A 640 10.21 -0.90 -11.87
C LEU A 640 8.94 -1.72 -11.56
#